data_d8be45f60fccfef00d87f37edaa5a3a3
#
_entry.id   d8be45f60fccfef00d87f37edaa5a3a3
#
_cell.length_a   1.000
_cell.length_b   1.000
_cell.length_c   1.000
_cell.angle_alpha   90.00
_cell.angle_beta   90.00
_cell.angle_gamma   90.00
#
_symmetry.space_group_name_H-M   'P 1'
#
loop_
_entity.id
_entity.type
_entity.pdbx_description
1 polymer ?
#
loop_
_entity_poly.entity_id
_entity_poly.type
_entity_poly.pdbx_seq_one_letter_code
_entity_poly.pdbx_strand_id
1 'polypeptide(L)'
;MLNIKKRDGSIVPFNLNKIKVAIEKAFTAVNKSYSDDIIDMLALRVTATFNDKVKGDVVSVEDIQDSVEVVLIQSGYVEVAKAYILYRKQHEKLREMNSTMLDYKNTVNNYLKINDWRVKENSTVTYSVGGLILSNSGAVTANYWLSEIYDDEIAKAHREAQIHIHDLSMLTGYCAGWSLKQLIKEGLGGIPGKITSSPAGHLSTLCNQMVNFLGIMQNEWAGAQAFSSFDTYLAPFVKVDNLSYKEVKQCIQSFIYGVNTPSRWGTQAPFTNITLDWVVPNDLAELPAIVGGKEMDFKYKDCVKEMAMVNKAFIEIMIEGDANGRGFQYPIPTYSITRDFDWSNTENNRLLFTMTAKYGTPYFSNYINSDMEPSDVRSMCCRLRLDLRELRKKSGGFFGSGESTGSIGVVTINMPRIAYVSKTEDEFFKELERLMNVSARSLKIKRNVITKLLDEGLYPYTKRYLGTFGNHFSTIGLVGMNEACLNANWVGKDMTHKEAQEFTKKVLNFMREKLSDYQEEYGDLYNLEATPAESTSYRLAKHDRERYPDIICASNMDNVPYYTNSSHLPVGYTSDIFSALDIQDELQTLYTSGTVFHAFLGQRLDSWQAAANLVRKIAENYKLPYYTLSPTYSICQEHGYLEGEQYTCPICGKKTEVYSRITGYYRPVQNWNDGKRAEFKERKVYDIAHSQYHGKQVEEFVCDDQARSDVKMMQKDEPQKECACCQKGDDEGLLIFTTKTCPNCKM
;
A
#
# COMPACT_ATOMS: atom_id res chain seq x y z
N MET A 1 -32.27 36.97 -17.77
CA MET A 1 -32.90 36.88 -16.41
C MET A 1 -31.88 36.22 -15.48
N LEU A 2 -31.50 36.89 -14.40
CA LEU A 2 -30.45 36.39 -13.50
C LEU A 2 -30.86 35.06 -12.86
N ASN A 3 -29.98 34.06 -12.89
CA ASN A 3 -30.16 32.74 -12.35
C ASN A 3 -29.13 32.44 -11.24
N ILE A 4 -29.48 31.54 -10.36
CA ILE A 4 -28.61 31.07 -9.27
C ILE A 4 -28.25 29.60 -9.51
N LYS A 5 -26.96 29.29 -9.55
CA LYS A 5 -26.45 27.93 -9.48
C LYS A 5 -26.39 27.52 -8.02
N LYS A 6 -27.23 26.55 -7.64
CA LYS A 6 -27.21 25.95 -6.32
C LYS A 6 -26.02 25.00 -6.15
N ARG A 7 -25.76 24.57 -4.93
CA ARG A 7 -24.67 23.62 -4.56
C ARG A 7 -24.82 22.25 -5.22
N ASP A 8 -26.07 21.81 -5.45
CA ASP A 8 -26.40 20.56 -6.14
C ASP A 8 -26.26 20.66 -7.69
N GLY A 9 -25.78 21.80 -8.18
CA GLY A 9 -25.64 22.09 -9.59
C GLY A 9 -26.92 22.59 -10.30
N SER A 10 -28.08 22.55 -9.64
CA SER A 10 -29.35 23.01 -10.22
C SER A 10 -29.36 24.52 -10.40
N ILE A 11 -29.96 24.97 -11.50
CA ILE A 11 -30.10 26.40 -11.83
C ILE A 11 -31.56 26.82 -11.56
N VAL A 12 -31.72 27.88 -10.77
CA VAL A 12 -33.02 28.42 -10.40
C VAL A 12 -33.06 29.94 -10.60
N PRO A 13 -34.22 30.55 -10.88
CA PRO A 13 -34.34 31.99 -10.99
C PRO A 13 -33.90 32.72 -9.71
N PHE A 14 -33.24 33.86 -9.87
CA PHE A 14 -32.87 34.74 -8.75
C PHE A 14 -34.11 35.30 -8.05
N ASN A 15 -34.08 35.31 -6.71
CA ASN A 15 -35.16 35.86 -5.89
C ASN A 15 -34.56 36.67 -4.73
N LEU A 16 -34.70 38.01 -4.83
CA LEU A 16 -34.19 38.98 -3.84
C LEU A 16 -34.78 38.75 -2.45
N ASN A 17 -36.03 38.29 -2.36
CA ASN A 17 -36.72 38.08 -1.07
C ASN A 17 -36.01 37.01 -0.21
N LYS A 18 -35.31 36.05 -0.83
CA LYS A 18 -34.53 35.06 -0.07
C LYS A 18 -33.31 35.71 0.64
N ILE A 19 -32.74 36.72 0.06
CA ILE A 19 -31.64 37.50 0.68
C ILE A 19 -32.18 38.31 1.85
N LYS A 20 -33.32 38.99 1.64
CA LYS A 20 -33.98 39.77 2.70
C LYS A 20 -34.29 38.91 3.92
N VAL A 21 -34.99 37.78 3.73
CA VAL A 21 -35.35 36.85 4.83
C VAL A 21 -34.12 36.28 5.54
N ALA A 22 -33.02 36.05 4.81
CA ALA A 22 -31.79 35.58 5.44
C ALA A 22 -31.11 36.64 6.32
N ILE A 23 -31.11 37.87 5.88
CA ILE A 23 -30.62 39.03 6.66
C ILE A 23 -31.52 39.29 7.90
N GLU A 24 -32.84 39.30 7.73
CA GLU A 24 -33.82 39.46 8.83
C GLU A 24 -33.60 38.42 9.95
N LYS A 25 -33.41 37.15 9.56
CA LYS A 25 -33.11 36.07 10.51
C LYS A 25 -31.81 36.32 11.28
N ALA A 26 -30.80 36.88 10.62
CA ALA A 26 -29.53 37.20 11.28
C ALA A 26 -29.70 38.37 12.30
N PHE A 27 -30.48 39.40 11.96
CA PHE A 27 -30.83 40.47 12.90
C PHE A 27 -31.61 39.97 14.10
N THR A 28 -32.62 39.11 13.84
CA THR A 28 -33.44 38.50 14.89
C THR A 28 -32.60 37.64 15.82
N ALA A 29 -31.62 36.90 15.29
CA ALA A 29 -30.74 36.00 16.06
C ALA A 29 -29.88 36.76 17.11
N VAL A 30 -29.60 38.03 16.89
CA VAL A 30 -28.86 38.90 17.83
C VAL A 30 -29.75 39.92 18.55
N ASN A 31 -31.06 39.76 18.47
CA ASN A 31 -32.07 40.68 19.05
C ASN A 31 -31.84 42.15 18.67
N LYS A 32 -31.35 42.43 17.48
CA LYS A 32 -31.10 43.77 16.98
C LYS A 32 -32.31 44.25 16.19
N SER A 33 -32.90 45.42 16.58
CA SER A 33 -34.02 46.01 15.85
C SER A 33 -33.62 46.48 14.46
N TYR A 34 -34.51 46.37 13.50
CA TYR A 34 -34.37 46.80 12.12
C TYR A 34 -35.68 47.33 11.58
N SER A 35 -35.60 48.14 10.52
CA SER A 35 -36.78 48.51 9.72
C SER A 35 -36.71 47.79 8.36
N ASP A 36 -37.82 47.64 7.70
CA ASP A 36 -37.89 47.02 6.36
C ASP A 36 -37.02 47.75 5.37
N ASP A 37 -36.93 49.08 5.46
CA ASP A 37 -36.09 49.87 4.60
C ASP A 37 -34.56 49.54 4.73
N ILE A 38 -34.12 49.22 5.97
CA ILE A 38 -32.71 48.83 6.19
C ILE A 38 -32.46 47.44 5.54
N ILE A 39 -33.38 46.52 5.69
CA ILE A 39 -33.26 45.17 5.08
C ILE A 39 -33.24 45.30 3.53
N ASP A 40 -34.11 46.14 2.99
CA ASP A 40 -34.22 46.35 1.55
C ASP A 40 -32.93 46.99 0.98
N MET A 41 -32.41 48.00 1.67
CA MET A 41 -31.15 48.63 1.33
C MET A 41 -29.98 47.59 1.35
N LEU A 42 -29.89 46.82 2.41
CA LEU A 42 -28.83 45.80 2.55
C LEU A 42 -28.92 44.74 1.44
N ALA A 43 -30.13 44.23 1.14
CA ALA A 43 -30.35 43.25 0.09
C ALA A 43 -29.99 43.79 -1.31
N LEU A 44 -30.28 45.06 -1.58
CA LEU A 44 -29.86 45.73 -2.84
C LEU A 44 -28.36 45.91 -2.91
N ARG A 45 -27.68 46.27 -1.80
CA ARG A 45 -26.21 46.34 -1.74
C ARG A 45 -25.57 45.01 -1.97
N VAL A 46 -26.11 43.89 -1.43
CA VAL A 46 -25.67 42.55 -1.69
C VAL A 46 -25.75 42.23 -3.17
N THR A 47 -26.86 42.60 -3.83
CA THR A 47 -27.05 42.37 -5.26
C THR A 47 -26.02 43.15 -6.08
N ALA A 48 -25.70 44.36 -5.70
CA ALA A 48 -24.63 45.15 -6.33
C ALA A 48 -23.24 44.54 -6.12
N THR A 49 -22.97 43.98 -4.93
CA THR A 49 -21.67 43.42 -4.57
C THR A 49 -21.35 42.12 -5.33
N PHE A 50 -22.32 41.25 -5.61
CA PHE A 50 -22.03 40.06 -6.39
C PHE A 50 -22.20 40.23 -7.92
N ASN A 51 -22.63 41.42 -8.38
CA ASN A 51 -22.85 41.65 -9.81
C ASN A 51 -21.60 41.37 -10.65
N ASP A 52 -20.43 41.69 -10.15
CA ASP A 52 -19.14 41.44 -10.83
C ASP A 52 -18.75 39.95 -10.88
N LYS A 53 -19.44 39.11 -10.09
CA LYS A 53 -19.23 37.66 -10.04
C LYS A 53 -20.20 36.91 -10.96
N VAL A 54 -21.12 37.59 -11.64
CA VAL A 54 -22.09 36.98 -12.55
C VAL A 54 -21.38 36.58 -13.84
N LYS A 55 -21.49 35.29 -14.21
CA LYS A 55 -20.97 34.73 -15.46
C LYS A 55 -22.11 34.22 -16.33
N GLY A 56 -22.33 34.86 -17.49
CA GLY A 56 -23.36 34.42 -18.45
C GLY A 56 -24.78 34.31 -17.85
N ASP A 57 -25.26 35.33 -17.14
CA ASP A 57 -26.55 35.36 -16.43
C ASP A 57 -26.69 34.36 -15.24
N VAL A 58 -25.59 33.78 -14.74
CA VAL A 58 -25.59 32.85 -13.61
C VAL A 58 -24.62 33.30 -12.53
N VAL A 59 -25.04 33.26 -11.26
CA VAL A 59 -24.20 33.48 -10.08
C VAL A 59 -24.33 32.29 -9.13
N SER A 60 -23.25 31.94 -8.40
CA SER A 60 -23.31 30.86 -7.42
C SER A 60 -24.02 31.29 -6.13
N VAL A 61 -24.68 30.34 -5.46
CA VAL A 61 -25.26 30.62 -4.14
C VAL A 61 -24.19 31.02 -3.12
N GLU A 62 -22.97 30.52 -3.25
CA GLU A 62 -21.85 30.87 -2.38
C GLU A 62 -21.43 32.33 -2.57
N ASP A 63 -21.29 32.81 -3.82
CA ASP A 63 -20.94 34.19 -4.12
C ASP A 63 -21.97 35.17 -3.55
N ILE A 64 -23.25 34.81 -3.56
CA ILE A 64 -24.32 35.59 -2.94
C ILE A 64 -24.15 35.61 -1.41
N GLN A 65 -23.90 34.48 -0.78
CA GLN A 65 -23.73 34.37 0.67
C GLN A 65 -22.50 35.13 1.17
N ASP A 66 -21.36 35.00 0.47
CA ASP A 66 -20.14 35.77 0.75
C ASP A 66 -20.41 37.27 0.64
N SER A 67 -21.19 37.70 -0.36
CA SER A 67 -21.57 39.10 -0.51
C SER A 67 -22.49 39.60 0.60
N VAL A 68 -23.35 38.75 1.16
CA VAL A 68 -24.13 39.09 2.37
C VAL A 68 -23.22 39.37 3.57
N GLU A 69 -22.23 38.53 3.80
CA GLU A 69 -21.25 38.67 4.87
C GLU A 69 -20.48 40.00 4.75
N VAL A 70 -19.93 40.23 3.56
CA VAL A 70 -19.18 41.46 3.26
C VAL A 70 -20.04 42.74 3.47
N VAL A 71 -21.26 42.74 2.95
CA VAL A 71 -22.16 43.92 3.07
C VAL A 71 -22.57 44.17 4.52
N LEU A 72 -22.86 43.12 5.31
CA LEU A 72 -23.19 43.25 6.74
C LEU A 72 -22.02 43.86 7.51
N ILE A 73 -20.77 43.41 7.27
CA ILE A 73 -19.58 43.89 7.93
C ILE A 73 -19.33 45.38 7.52
N GLN A 74 -19.36 45.67 6.24
CA GLN A 74 -19.13 47.02 5.71
C GLN A 74 -20.18 48.05 6.11
N SER A 75 -21.40 47.57 6.39
CA SER A 75 -22.51 48.41 6.89
C SER A 75 -22.49 48.62 8.40
N GLY A 76 -21.45 48.11 9.10
CA GLY A 76 -21.30 48.26 10.56
C GLY A 76 -22.12 47.25 11.41
N TYR A 77 -22.75 46.27 10.78
CA TYR A 77 -23.54 45.24 11.46
C TYR A 77 -22.71 43.97 11.79
N VAL A 78 -21.54 44.16 12.43
CA VAL A 78 -20.58 43.08 12.69
C VAL A 78 -21.16 41.90 13.48
N GLU A 79 -21.95 42.16 14.48
CA GLU A 79 -22.58 41.08 15.27
C GLU A 79 -23.63 40.30 14.47
N VAL A 80 -24.39 40.98 13.61
CA VAL A 80 -25.33 40.34 12.68
C VAL A 80 -24.59 39.50 11.65
N ALA A 81 -23.50 40.02 11.11
CA ALA A 81 -22.62 39.27 10.21
C ALA A 81 -22.07 37.99 10.87
N LYS A 82 -21.62 38.09 12.13
CA LYS A 82 -21.13 36.96 12.90
C LYS A 82 -22.24 35.90 13.11
N ALA A 83 -23.47 36.32 13.43
CA ALA A 83 -24.59 35.43 13.54
C ALA A 83 -24.94 34.73 12.22
N TYR A 84 -24.87 35.48 11.11
CA TYR A 84 -25.10 34.96 9.77
C TYR A 84 -24.07 33.89 9.39
N ILE A 85 -22.77 34.13 9.63
CA ILE A 85 -21.67 33.22 9.39
C ILE A 85 -21.83 31.93 10.23
N LEU A 86 -22.15 32.06 11.54
CA LEU A 86 -22.38 30.93 12.42
C LEU A 86 -23.58 30.08 11.97
N TYR A 87 -24.68 30.73 11.57
CA TYR A 87 -25.85 30.05 11.03
C TYR A 87 -25.52 29.30 9.72
N ARG A 88 -24.76 29.92 8.82
CA ARG A 88 -24.29 29.32 7.59
C ARG A 88 -23.44 28.05 7.87
N LYS A 89 -22.47 28.15 8.79
CA LYS A 89 -21.66 27.01 9.23
C LYS A 89 -22.50 25.89 9.88
N GLN A 90 -23.46 26.23 10.73
CA GLN A 90 -24.33 25.21 11.32
C GLN A 90 -25.19 24.48 10.27
N HIS A 91 -25.73 25.20 9.30
CA HIS A 91 -26.48 24.60 8.20
C HIS A 91 -25.62 23.80 7.23
N GLU A 92 -24.37 24.17 7.06
CA GLU A 92 -23.37 23.40 6.31
C GLU A 92 -23.09 22.07 7.04
N LYS A 93 -22.84 22.12 8.34
CA LYS A 93 -22.63 20.93 9.20
C LYS A 93 -23.86 20.01 9.22
N LEU A 94 -25.09 20.56 9.31
CA LEU A 94 -26.32 19.78 9.24
C LEU A 94 -26.54 19.12 7.87
N ARG A 95 -26.13 19.77 6.77
CA ARG A 95 -26.20 19.17 5.42
C ARG A 95 -25.16 18.08 5.25
N GLU A 96 -23.95 18.27 5.76
CA GLU A 96 -22.90 17.25 5.79
C GLU A 96 -23.35 16.03 6.60
N MET A 97 -23.97 16.23 7.75
CA MET A 97 -24.54 15.14 8.54
C MET A 97 -25.67 14.40 7.80
N ASN A 98 -26.57 15.12 7.11
CA ASN A 98 -27.62 14.50 6.28
C ASN A 98 -27.05 13.79 5.05
N SER A 99 -26.03 14.34 4.41
CA SER A 99 -25.27 13.71 3.35
C SER A 99 -24.59 12.43 3.84
N THR A 100 -23.99 12.47 5.03
CA THR A 100 -23.36 11.32 5.68
C THR A 100 -24.36 10.20 5.98
N MET A 101 -25.59 10.55 6.42
CA MET A 101 -26.65 9.55 6.63
C MET A 101 -27.14 8.90 5.32
N LEU A 102 -27.23 9.68 4.24
CA LEU A 102 -27.55 9.16 2.91
C LEU A 102 -26.43 8.28 2.35
N ASP A 103 -25.16 8.68 2.57
CA ASP A 103 -24.00 7.90 2.21
C ASP A 103 -23.90 6.60 3.00
N TYR A 104 -24.26 6.60 4.28
CA TYR A 104 -24.31 5.38 5.08
C TYR A 104 -25.30 4.36 4.50
N LYS A 105 -26.52 4.76 4.17
CA LYS A 105 -27.51 3.90 3.52
C LYS A 105 -27.00 3.36 2.19
N ASN A 106 -26.36 4.20 1.38
CA ASN A 106 -25.77 3.80 0.12
C ASN A 106 -24.59 2.86 0.33
N THR A 107 -23.74 3.10 1.32
CA THR A 107 -22.60 2.22 1.67
C THR A 107 -23.07 0.83 2.03
N VAL A 108 -24.08 0.72 2.90
CA VAL A 108 -24.69 -0.58 3.29
C VAL A 108 -25.31 -1.27 2.08
N ASN A 109 -26.14 -0.54 1.30
CA ASN A 109 -26.83 -1.10 0.15
C ASN A 109 -25.86 -1.55 -0.96
N ASN A 110 -24.79 -0.80 -1.20
CA ASN A 110 -23.77 -1.13 -2.21
C ASN A 110 -22.99 -2.38 -1.77
N TYR A 111 -22.65 -2.48 -0.49
CA TYR A 111 -22.03 -3.70 0.04
C TYR A 111 -22.95 -4.91 -0.13
N LEU A 112 -24.22 -4.81 0.27
CA LEU A 112 -25.19 -5.91 0.20
C LEU A 112 -25.51 -6.33 -1.24
N LYS A 113 -25.45 -5.41 -2.20
CA LYS A 113 -25.67 -5.71 -3.62
C LYS A 113 -24.47 -6.34 -4.33
N ILE A 114 -23.33 -6.48 -3.65
CA ILE A 114 -22.06 -7.03 -4.20
C ILE A 114 -21.55 -6.27 -5.44
N ASN A 115 -22.11 -5.09 -5.71
CA ASN A 115 -21.79 -4.30 -6.91
C ASN A 115 -20.61 -3.35 -6.69
N ASP A 116 -20.21 -3.09 -5.46
CA ASP A 116 -19.09 -2.22 -5.16
C ASP A 116 -17.78 -3.03 -5.29
N TRP A 117 -16.86 -2.59 -6.17
CA TRP A 117 -15.54 -3.20 -6.36
C TRP A 117 -14.74 -3.23 -5.04
N ARG A 118 -14.97 -2.28 -4.12
CA ARG A 118 -14.34 -2.24 -2.79
C ARG A 118 -14.65 -3.47 -1.95
N VAL A 119 -15.82 -4.12 -2.15
CA VAL A 119 -16.15 -5.41 -1.51
C VAL A 119 -15.24 -6.52 -1.99
N LYS A 120 -14.70 -6.40 -3.21
CA LYS A 120 -13.79 -7.35 -3.85
C LYS A 120 -12.33 -6.88 -3.82
N GLU A 121 -12.07 -5.65 -3.38
CA GLU A 121 -10.74 -5.02 -3.40
C GLU A 121 -9.72 -5.79 -2.58
N ASN A 122 -10.12 -6.30 -1.44
CA ASN A 122 -9.30 -7.18 -0.62
C ASN A 122 -9.67 -8.63 -0.86
N SER A 123 -8.85 -9.37 -1.60
CA SER A 123 -9.08 -10.81 -1.84
C SER A 123 -9.09 -11.63 -0.54
N THR A 124 -8.54 -11.10 0.55
CA THR A 124 -8.57 -11.68 1.88
C THR A 124 -9.82 -11.29 2.67
N VAL A 125 -10.58 -10.27 2.24
CA VAL A 125 -11.87 -9.90 2.83
C VAL A 125 -12.98 -10.56 2.02
N THR A 126 -13.57 -11.60 2.58
CA THR A 126 -14.72 -12.25 1.97
C THR A 126 -15.99 -11.41 2.19
N TYR A 127 -16.96 -11.52 1.26
CA TYR A 127 -18.31 -11.00 1.47
C TYR A 127 -18.91 -11.68 2.72
N SER A 128 -19.03 -10.91 3.80
CA SER A 128 -19.36 -11.43 5.12
C SER A 128 -19.93 -10.32 6.03
N VAL A 129 -20.54 -10.72 7.12
CA VAL A 129 -21.00 -9.78 8.17
C VAL A 129 -19.84 -8.96 8.72
N GLY A 130 -18.68 -9.58 8.97
CA GLY A 130 -17.48 -8.87 9.41
C GLY A 130 -17.00 -7.84 8.39
N GLY A 131 -17.01 -8.17 7.10
CA GLY A 131 -16.69 -7.23 6.02
C GLY A 131 -17.67 -6.05 5.96
N LEU A 132 -18.96 -6.28 6.18
CA LEU A 132 -19.96 -5.21 6.28
C LEU A 132 -19.67 -4.27 7.47
N ILE A 133 -19.31 -4.84 8.64
CA ILE A 133 -18.96 -4.05 9.83
C ILE A 133 -17.73 -3.17 9.54
N LEU A 134 -16.68 -3.74 8.95
CA LEU A 134 -15.47 -2.99 8.60
C LEU A 134 -15.75 -1.88 7.58
N SER A 135 -16.56 -2.14 6.56
CA SER A 135 -16.96 -1.14 5.56
C SER A 135 -17.70 0.04 6.19
N ASN A 136 -18.67 -0.25 7.05
CA ASN A 136 -19.46 0.77 7.73
C ASN A 136 -18.63 1.56 8.74
N SER A 137 -17.87 0.89 9.59
CA SER A 137 -16.96 1.52 10.55
C SER A 137 -15.93 2.41 9.83
N GLY A 138 -15.37 1.91 8.74
CA GLY A 138 -14.40 2.66 7.94
C GLY A 138 -14.97 3.94 7.35
N ALA A 139 -16.21 3.91 6.83
CA ALA A 139 -16.86 5.10 6.28
C ALA A 139 -17.12 6.17 7.36
N VAL A 140 -17.56 5.76 8.56
CA VAL A 140 -17.75 6.67 9.69
C VAL A 140 -16.44 7.29 10.14
N THR A 141 -15.39 6.47 10.26
CA THR A 141 -14.06 6.95 10.69
C THR A 141 -13.45 7.91 9.68
N ALA A 142 -13.57 7.62 8.36
CA ALA A 142 -13.08 8.51 7.31
C ALA A 142 -13.78 9.89 7.36
N ASN A 143 -15.10 9.88 7.58
CA ASN A 143 -15.83 11.14 7.74
C ASN A 143 -15.36 11.90 8.99
N TYR A 144 -15.13 11.22 10.11
CA TYR A 144 -14.62 11.84 11.34
C TYR A 144 -13.25 12.52 11.14
N TRP A 145 -12.32 11.87 10.41
CA TRP A 145 -11.07 12.49 10.02
C TRP A 145 -11.27 13.80 9.25
N LEU A 146 -12.16 13.78 8.25
CA LEU A 146 -12.36 14.88 7.30
C LEU A 146 -13.28 16.01 7.81
N SER A 147 -14.04 15.78 8.89
CA SER A 147 -14.96 16.80 9.42
C SER A 147 -14.58 17.33 10.80
N GLU A 148 -13.90 16.54 11.64
CA GLU A 148 -13.63 16.89 13.03
C GLU A 148 -12.12 17.02 13.33
N ILE A 149 -11.26 16.30 12.60
CA ILE A 149 -9.82 16.27 12.90
C ILE A 149 -9.03 17.21 11.98
N TYR A 150 -9.21 17.08 10.66
CA TYR A 150 -8.52 17.92 9.70
C TYR A 150 -9.20 19.27 9.52
N ASP A 151 -8.39 20.30 9.23
CA ASP A 151 -8.93 21.59 8.84
C ASP A 151 -9.61 21.55 7.46
N ASP A 152 -10.39 22.59 7.16
CA ASP A 152 -11.18 22.69 5.94
C ASP A 152 -10.31 22.61 4.66
N GLU A 153 -9.08 23.15 4.68
CA GLU A 153 -8.18 23.12 3.51
C GLU A 153 -7.71 21.69 3.22
N ILE A 154 -7.28 20.95 4.23
CA ILE A 154 -6.85 19.56 4.11
C ILE A 154 -8.02 18.68 3.64
N ALA A 155 -9.18 18.80 4.30
CA ALA A 155 -10.37 18.04 3.96
C ALA A 155 -10.82 18.32 2.52
N LYS A 156 -10.83 19.59 2.11
CA LYS A 156 -11.16 20.01 0.75
C LYS A 156 -10.17 19.48 -0.28
N ALA A 157 -8.87 19.58 -0.02
CA ALA A 157 -7.85 19.07 -0.92
C ALA A 157 -8.01 17.55 -1.17
N HIS A 158 -8.36 16.79 -0.13
CA HIS A 158 -8.66 15.36 -0.27
C HIS A 158 -9.98 15.12 -1.02
N ARG A 159 -11.08 15.78 -0.64
CA ARG A 159 -12.40 15.59 -1.27
C ARG A 159 -12.39 15.97 -2.75
N GLU A 160 -11.70 17.06 -3.09
CA GLU A 160 -11.55 17.53 -4.47
C GLU A 160 -10.47 16.79 -5.28
N ALA A 161 -9.84 15.76 -4.69
CA ALA A 161 -8.82 14.94 -5.35
C ALA A 161 -7.54 15.69 -5.79
N GLN A 162 -7.15 16.76 -5.08
CA GLN A 162 -5.84 17.38 -5.23
C GLN A 162 -4.76 16.53 -4.57
N ILE A 163 -5.12 15.89 -3.46
CA ILE A 163 -4.32 14.90 -2.75
C ILE A 163 -5.19 13.67 -2.40
N HIS A 164 -4.52 12.58 -2.05
CA HIS A 164 -5.18 11.43 -1.44
C HIS A 164 -4.53 11.11 -0.09
N ILE A 165 -5.29 11.26 0.99
CA ILE A 165 -4.88 10.81 2.33
C ILE A 165 -5.30 9.35 2.45
N HIS A 166 -4.32 8.47 2.69
CA HIS A 166 -4.56 7.02 2.80
C HIS A 166 -5.12 6.63 4.18
N ASP A 167 -5.78 5.49 4.23
CA ASP A 167 -6.23 4.78 5.44
C ASP A 167 -7.09 5.60 6.41
N LEU A 168 -7.94 6.45 5.86
CA LEU A 168 -8.93 7.18 6.66
C LEU A 168 -9.97 6.29 7.32
N SER A 169 -10.07 5.02 6.91
CA SER A 169 -10.99 4.03 7.49
C SER A 169 -10.63 3.59 8.91
N MET A 170 -9.43 3.92 9.40
CA MET A 170 -8.98 3.60 10.75
C MET A 170 -8.35 4.80 11.45
N LEU A 171 -8.57 4.92 12.75
CA LEU A 171 -8.00 5.98 13.57
C LEU A 171 -6.67 5.49 14.16
N THR A 172 -5.67 5.24 13.29
CA THR A 172 -4.39 4.66 13.68
C THR A 172 -3.27 4.95 12.67
N GLY A 173 -2.06 4.41 12.93
CA GLY A 173 -0.91 4.46 12.03
C GLY A 173 -1.11 3.59 10.79
N TYR A 174 -0.25 3.80 9.78
CA TYR A 174 -0.33 3.10 8.50
C TYR A 174 0.27 1.69 8.62
N CYS A 175 1.59 1.56 8.70
CA CYS A 175 2.26 0.27 8.77
C CYS A 175 3.46 0.29 9.71
N ALA A 176 3.82 -0.89 10.23
CA ALA A 176 4.90 -1.04 11.19
C ALA A 176 5.76 -2.27 10.93
N GLY A 177 7.07 -2.12 11.14
CA GLY A 177 8.00 -3.21 11.38
C GLY A 177 8.13 -3.44 12.88
N TRP A 178 8.29 -4.69 13.24
CA TRP A 178 8.37 -5.14 14.62
C TRP A 178 9.68 -5.86 14.86
N SER A 179 10.27 -5.65 16.02
CA SER A 179 11.45 -6.38 16.41
C SER A 179 11.11 -7.83 16.78
N LEU A 180 11.49 -8.77 15.92
CA LEU A 180 11.39 -10.19 16.23
C LEU A 180 12.29 -10.55 17.42
N LYS A 181 13.43 -9.91 17.55
CA LYS A 181 14.33 -10.05 18.69
C LYS A 181 13.64 -9.68 20.02
N GLN A 182 12.85 -8.62 20.04
CA GLN A 182 12.07 -8.22 21.21
C GLN A 182 11.03 -9.28 21.58
N LEU A 183 10.27 -9.80 20.60
CA LEU A 183 9.31 -10.87 20.82
C LEU A 183 9.98 -12.14 21.37
N ILE A 184 11.15 -12.52 20.85
CA ILE A 184 11.95 -13.65 21.33
C ILE A 184 12.45 -13.44 22.77
N LYS A 185 12.87 -12.21 23.13
CA LYS A 185 13.35 -11.90 24.47
C LYS A 185 12.26 -11.83 25.53
N GLU A 186 11.11 -11.26 25.18
CA GLU A 186 10.10 -10.84 26.14
C GLU A 186 8.81 -11.68 26.10
N GLY A 187 8.62 -12.47 25.04
CA GLY A 187 7.39 -13.20 24.80
C GLY A 187 6.24 -12.32 24.31
N LEU A 188 5.03 -12.87 24.28
CA LEU A 188 3.83 -12.16 23.80
C LEU A 188 2.93 -11.80 24.99
N GLY A 189 2.70 -10.49 25.23
CA GLY A 189 1.82 -10.01 26.28
C GLY A 189 2.43 -8.89 27.11
N GLY A 190 2.28 -8.96 28.44
CA GLY A 190 2.72 -7.92 29.36
C GLY A 190 1.79 -6.70 29.43
N ILE A 191 0.53 -6.89 29.02
CA ILE A 191 -0.53 -5.87 29.05
C ILE A 191 -1.46 -6.20 30.22
N PRO A 192 -1.74 -5.25 31.12
CA PRO A 192 -2.65 -5.48 32.24
C PRO A 192 -4.02 -6.03 31.80
N GLY A 193 -4.46 -7.09 32.45
CA GLY A 193 -5.75 -7.73 32.15
C GLY A 193 -5.79 -8.57 30.86
N LYS A 194 -4.65 -8.80 30.20
CA LYS A 194 -4.53 -9.68 29.03
C LYS A 194 -3.65 -10.88 29.35
N ILE A 195 -3.88 -11.99 28.61
CA ILE A 195 -3.05 -13.18 28.74
C ILE A 195 -1.62 -12.87 28.27
N THR A 196 -0.65 -13.38 29.01
CA THR A 196 0.79 -13.22 28.71
C THR A 196 1.41 -14.59 28.47
N SER A 197 2.17 -14.71 27.37
CA SER A 197 2.99 -15.86 27.05
C SER A 197 4.47 -15.54 27.33
N SER A 198 5.14 -16.42 28.03
CA SER A 198 6.60 -16.34 28.26
C SER A 198 7.38 -16.40 26.93
N PRO A 199 8.66 -15.99 26.92
CA PRO A 199 9.56 -16.19 25.78
C PRO A 199 9.50 -17.62 25.24
N ALA A 200 9.42 -17.78 23.95
CA ALA A 200 9.34 -19.08 23.28
C ALA A 200 10.66 -19.86 23.46
N GLY A 201 10.59 -21.06 24.00
CA GLY A 201 11.74 -21.97 24.08
C GLY A 201 11.91 -22.86 22.83
N HIS A 202 10.87 -22.99 22.01
CA HIS A 202 10.82 -23.89 20.87
C HIS A 202 10.35 -23.19 19.60
N LEU A 203 10.81 -23.67 18.42
CA LEU A 203 10.43 -23.08 17.13
C LEU A 203 8.92 -23.06 16.91
N SER A 204 8.21 -24.13 17.24
CA SER A 204 6.74 -24.21 17.11
C SER A 204 6.02 -23.15 17.95
N THR A 205 6.50 -22.91 19.17
CA THR A 205 5.95 -21.89 20.07
C THR A 205 6.21 -20.47 19.51
N LEU A 206 7.41 -20.22 19.00
CA LEU A 206 7.74 -18.93 18.38
C LEU A 206 6.85 -18.68 17.15
N CYS A 207 6.67 -19.67 16.26
CA CYS A 207 5.78 -19.56 15.11
C CYS A 207 4.35 -19.22 15.53
N ASN A 208 3.84 -19.84 16.58
CA ASN A 208 2.51 -19.54 17.12
C ASN A 208 2.44 -18.11 17.72
N GLN A 209 3.46 -17.70 18.47
CA GLN A 209 3.52 -16.34 19.01
C GLN A 209 3.56 -15.29 17.91
N MET A 210 4.31 -15.51 16.82
CA MET A 210 4.36 -14.60 15.68
C MET A 210 2.99 -14.47 14.99
N VAL A 211 2.28 -15.57 14.76
CA VAL A 211 0.92 -15.56 14.17
C VAL A 211 -0.03 -14.74 15.04
N ASN A 212 -0.05 -15.00 16.36
CA ASN A 212 -0.92 -14.28 17.28
C ASN A 212 -0.54 -12.80 17.39
N PHE A 213 0.75 -12.49 17.43
CA PHE A 213 1.25 -11.11 17.44
C PHE A 213 0.75 -10.33 16.21
N LEU A 214 0.95 -10.86 15.01
CA LEU A 214 0.53 -10.24 13.77
C LEU A 214 -1.00 -10.10 13.69
N GLY A 215 -1.74 -11.12 14.15
CA GLY A 215 -3.19 -11.08 14.25
C GLY A 215 -3.71 -10.00 15.20
N ILE A 216 -3.01 -9.74 16.30
CA ILE A 216 -3.33 -8.66 17.24
C ILE A 216 -3.00 -7.30 16.61
N MET A 217 -1.79 -7.15 16.08
CA MET A 217 -1.29 -5.86 15.57
C MET A 217 -2.10 -5.33 14.39
N GLN A 218 -2.64 -6.19 13.53
CA GLN A 218 -3.53 -5.73 12.45
C GLN A 218 -4.83 -5.07 12.95
N ASN A 219 -5.21 -5.23 14.23
CA ASN A 219 -6.34 -4.51 14.79
C ASN A 219 -5.95 -3.11 15.32
N GLU A 220 -4.66 -2.88 15.58
CA GLU A 220 -4.12 -1.59 16.00
C GLU A 220 -3.47 -0.79 14.87
N TRP A 221 -3.29 -1.36 13.67
CA TRP A 221 -2.65 -0.75 12.49
C TRP A 221 -3.47 -0.96 11.23
N ALA A 222 -3.44 0.03 10.35
CA ALA A 222 -4.25 -0.02 9.14
C ALA A 222 -3.66 -0.92 8.05
N GLY A 223 -2.35 -0.88 7.87
CA GLY A 223 -1.63 -1.54 6.79
C GLY A 223 -0.78 -2.73 7.23
N ALA A 224 0.30 -2.97 6.49
CA ALA A 224 1.14 -4.13 6.64
C ALA A 224 1.95 -4.15 7.94
N GLN A 225 2.21 -5.37 8.41
CA GLN A 225 3.09 -5.67 9.54
C GLN A 225 4.29 -6.48 9.05
N ALA A 226 5.49 -6.20 9.55
CA ALA A 226 6.70 -6.86 9.08
C ALA A 226 7.59 -7.36 10.21
N PHE A 227 8.22 -8.52 9.99
CA PHE A 227 9.37 -8.98 10.76
C PHE A 227 10.62 -9.00 9.87
N SER A 228 11.72 -8.45 10.36
CA SER A 228 13.01 -8.47 9.69
C SER A 228 13.86 -9.65 10.16
N SER A 229 14.82 -10.08 9.31
CA SER A 229 15.80 -11.13 9.62
C SER A 229 15.16 -12.44 10.10
N PHE A 230 14.06 -12.81 9.45
CA PHE A 230 13.23 -13.94 9.85
C PHE A 230 14.03 -15.26 9.93
N ASP A 231 14.80 -15.58 8.90
CA ASP A 231 15.63 -16.77 8.82
C ASP A 231 16.78 -16.76 9.83
N THR A 232 17.43 -15.61 10.03
CA THR A 232 18.51 -15.43 11.01
C THR A 232 18.01 -15.65 12.43
N TYR A 233 16.85 -15.10 12.81
CA TYR A 233 16.34 -15.21 14.18
C TYR A 233 15.66 -16.56 14.48
N LEU A 234 15.17 -17.30 13.49
CA LEU A 234 14.57 -18.62 13.70
C LEU A 234 15.60 -19.74 13.77
N ALA A 235 16.75 -19.59 13.08
CA ALA A 235 17.79 -20.62 13.03
C ALA A 235 18.30 -21.12 14.38
N PRO A 236 18.52 -20.27 15.42
CA PRO A 236 18.93 -20.75 16.74
C PRO A 236 17.96 -21.73 17.40
N PHE A 237 16.66 -21.60 17.18
CA PHE A 237 15.66 -22.53 17.72
C PHE A 237 15.78 -23.92 17.10
N VAL A 238 16.05 -23.98 15.79
CA VAL A 238 16.31 -25.25 15.09
C VAL A 238 17.53 -25.95 15.68
N LYS A 239 18.59 -25.17 15.97
CA LYS A 239 19.86 -25.68 16.54
C LYS A 239 19.68 -26.19 17.96
N VAL A 240 19.03 -25.42 18.84
CA VAL A 240 18.82 -25.78 20.26
C VAL A 240 18.01 -27.05 20.40
N ASP A 241 16.92 -27.18 19.64
CA ASP A 241 16.05 -28.34 19.68
C ASP A 241 16.57 -29.51 18.81
N ASN A 242 17.66 -29.29 18.06
CA ASN A 242 18.22 -30.24 17.09
C ASN A 242 17.15 -30.81 16.15
N LEU A 243 16.31 -29.94 15.61
CA LEU A 243 15.15 -30.32 14.80
C LEU A 243 15.56 -30.97 13.48
N SER A 244 14.85 -32.03 13.11
CA SER A 244 14.93 -32.58 11.77
C SER A 244 14.28 -31.62 10.76
N TYR A 245 14.64 -31.76 9.47
CA TYR A 245 14.03 -30.96 8.40
C TYR A 245 12.50 -31.05 8.37
N LYS A 246 11.95 -32.27 8.60
CA LYS A 246 10.49 -32.49 8.65
C LYS A 246 9.81 -31.65 9.75
N GLU A 247 10.42 -31.58 10.93
CA GLU A 247 9.90 -30.78 12.04
C GLU A 247 9.99 -29.28 11.77
N VAL A 248 11.11 -28.80 11.19
CA VAL A 248 11.25 -27.41 10.74
C VAL A 248 10.18 -27.08 9.71
N LYS A 249 9.98 -27.94 8.68
CA LYS A 249 8.96 -27.72 7.66
C LYS A 249 7.56 -27.64 8.25
N GLN A 250 7.25 -28.48 9.24
CA GLN A 250 5.95 -28.48 9.92
C GLN A 250 5.73 -27.16 10.71
N CYS A 251 6.75 -26.66 11.40
CA CYS A 251 6.65 -25.40 12.14
C CYS A 251 6.42 -24.20 11.18
N ILE A 252 7.20 -24.13 10.10
CA ILE A 252 7.08 -23.05 9.09
C ILE A 252 5.74 -23.14 8.36
N GLN A 253 5.25 -24.35 8.05
CA GLN A 253 3.93 -24.56 7.46
C GLN A 253 2.83 -24.03 8.39
N SER A 254 2.89 -24.31 9.68
CA SER A 254 1.93 -23.80 10.66
C SER A 254 1.93 -22.26 10.72
N PHE A 255 3.08 -21.63 10.63
CA PHE A 255 3.22 -20.18 10.55
C PHE A 255 2.56 -19.62 9.28
N ILE A 256 2.88 -20.18 8.10
CA ILE A 256 2.33 -19.71 6.81
C ILE A 256 0.81 -19.85 6.77
N TYR A 257 0.26 -21.01 7.21
CA TYR A 257 -1.18 -21.17 7.31
C TYR A 257 -1.82 -20.18 8.28
N GLY A 258 -1.20 -19.97 9.44
CA GLY A 258 -1.68 -19.03 10.46
C GLY A 258 -1.82 -17.60 9.94
N VAL A 259 -0.82 -17.09 9.19
CA VAL A 259 -0.87 -15.73 8.63
C VAL A 259 -1.77 -15.62 7.39
N ASN A 260 -2.25 -16.72 6.83
CA ASN A 260 -3.26 -16.71 5.75
C ASN A 260 -4.68 -16.96 6.27
N THR A 261 -4.84 -17.22 7.57
CA THR A 261 -6.16 -17.39 8.19
C THR A 261 -6.75 -16.03 8.56
N PRO A 262 -8.01 -15.75 8.18
CA PRO A 262 -8.67 -14.49 8.54
C PRO A 262 -8.76 -14.30 10.06
N SER A 263 -8.21 -13.23 10.60
CA SER A 263 -8.19 -12.92 12.04
C SER A 263 -8.86 -11.60 12.39
N ARG A 264 -8.78 -10.56 11.54
CA ARG A 264 -9.52 -9.31 11.74
C ARG A 264 -11.00 -9.52 11.45
N TRP A 265 -11.82 -9.57 12.51
CA TRP A 265 -13.27 -9.80 12.40
C TRP A 265 -13.64 -11.07 11.60
N GLY A 266 -12.72 -12.02 11.49
CA GLY A 266 -12.92 -13.22 10.68
C GLY A 266 -12.98 -12.98 9.17
N THR A 267 -12.49 -11.83 8.66
CA THR A 267 -12.64 -11.45 7.26
C THR A 267 -11.33 -11.16 6.54
N GLN A 268 -10.29 -10.77 7.27
CA GLN A 268 -9.00 -10.38 6.69
C GLN A 268 -7.85 -11.12 7.40
N ALA A 269 -6.98 -11.74 6.61
CA ALA A 269 -5.72 -12.27 7.10
C ALA A 269 -4.74 -11.13 7.42
N PRO A 270 -3.79 -11.32 8.36
CA PRO A 270 -2.77 -10.32 8.65
C PRO A 270 -1.93 -10.04 7.42
N PHE A 271 -1.90 -8.78 6.98
CA PHE A 271 -1.03 -8.36 5.89
C PHE A 271 0.42 -8.40 6.37
N THR A 272 1.10 -9.49 6.07
CA THR A 272 2.39 -9.86 6.67
C THR A 272 3.51 -9.81 5.64
N ASN A 273 4.61 -9.15 6.00
CA ASN A 273 5.87 -9.19 5.28
C ASN A 273 6.96 -9.81 6.16
N ILE A 274 7.90 -10.50 5.55
CA ILE A 274 9.14 -10.93 6.19
C ILE A 274 10.34 -10.58 5.34
N THR A 275 11.45 -10.22 5.97
CA THR A 275 12.74 -10.17 5.28
C THR A 275 13.55 -11.40 5.64
N LEU A 276 14.22 -11.94 4.63
CA LEU A 276 15.11 -13.08 4.74
C LEU A 276 16.51 -12.59 4.33
N ASP A 277 17.44 -12.76 5.25
CA ASP A 277 18.79 -12.24 5.09
C ASP A 277 19.60 -13.05 4.08
N TRP A 278 19.33 -14.35 3.97
CA TRP A 278 20.06 -15.34 3.18
C TRP A 278 21.51 -15.57 3.61
N VAL A 279 22.21 -14.48 3.92
CA VAL A 279 23.52 -14.45 4.56
C VAL A 279 23.39 -13.72 5.89
N VAL A 280 23.94 -14.27 6.96
CA VAL A 280 23.82 -13.65 8.29
C VAL A 280 24.43 -12.24 8.27
N PRO A 281 23.66 -11.19 8.59
CA PRO A 281 24.16 -9.82 8.54
C PRO A 281 25.33 -9.58 9.51
N ASN A 282 26.31 -8.77 9.08
CA ASN A 282 27.53 -8.51 9.83
C ASN A 282 27.27 -7.96 11.26
N ASP A 283 26.23 -7.15 11.43
CA ASP A 283 25.85 -6.57 12.72
C ASP A 283 25.19 -7.59 13.68
N LEU A 284 24.69 -8.72 13.17
CA LEU A 284 24.14 -9.82 13.95
C LEU A 284 25.12 -10.99 14.11
N ALA A 285 26.01 -11.19 13.14
CA ALA A 285 26.85 -12.38 13.04
C ALA A 285 27.63 -12.70 14.32
N GLU A 286 28.21 -11.70 14.95
CA GLU A 286 29.04 -11.85 16.16
C GLU A 286 28.25 -11.76 17.48
N LEU A 287 26.94 -11.49 17.41
CA LEU A 287 26.09 -11.42 18.60
C LEU A 287 25.73 -12.83 19.10
N PRO A 288 25.60 -13.04 20.42
CA PRO A 288 25.04 -14.27 20.98
C PRO A 288 23.62 -14.49 20.43
N ALA A 289 23.32 -15.71 20.03
CA ALA A 289 21.97 -16.09 19.66
C ALA A 289 21.05 -16.06 20.89
N ILE A 290 19.74 -15.82 20.68
CA ILE A 290 18.76 -15.70 21.77
C ILE A 290 17.68 -16.76 21.57
N VAL A 291 17.46 -17.59 22.60
CA VAL A 291 16.37 -18.58 22.64
C VAL A 291 15.77 -18.58 24.05
N GLY A 292 14.44 -18.61 24.16
CA GLY A 292 13.77 -18.62 25.46
C GLY A 292 14.05 -17.39 26.32
N GLY A 293 14.33 -16.24 25.70
CA GLY A 293 14.69 -15.00 26.37
C GLY A 293 16.12 -14.96 26.93
N LYS A 294 16.96 -15.96 26.65
CA LYS A 294 18.33 -16.09 27.14
C LYS A 294 19.32 -16.09 26.00
N GLU A 295 20.48 -15.49 26.24
CA GLU A 295 21.63 -15.58 25.34
C GLU A 295 22.24 -17.01 25.41
N MET A 296 22.58 -17.54 24.24
CA MET A 296 23.19 -18.83 24.06
C MET A 296 24.73 -18.70 24.06
N ASP A 297 25.44 -19.81 24.22
CA ASP A 297 26.90 -19.90 24.12
C ASP A 297 27.46 -19.91 22.71
N PHE A 298 26.56 -19.83 21.70
CA PHE A 298 26.88 -19.73 20.28
C PHE A 298 26.29 -18.47 19.65
N LYS A 299 26.83 -18.09 18.51
CA LYS A 299 26.47 -16.84 17.79
C LYS A 299 25.53 -17.13 16.62
N TYR A 300 24.89 -16.07 16.07
CA TYR A 300 24.01 -16.22 14.89
C TYR A 300 24.77 -16.79 13.70
N LYS A 301 26.03 -16.41 13.47
CA LYS A 301 26.86 -16.98 12.38
C LYS A 301 27.10 -18.49 12.48
N ASP A 302 26.95 -19.08 13.66
CA ASP A 302 27.11 -20.51 13.91
C ASP A 302 25.85 -21.31 13.56
N CYS A 303 24.80 -20.65 13.06
CA CYS A 303 23.49 -21.24 12.71
C CYS A 303 23.20 -21.25 11.21
N VAL A 304 24.20 -21.14 10.34
CA VAL A 304 24.03 -21.05 8.88
C VAL A 304 23.32 -22.28 8.30
N LYS A 305 23.61 -23.48 8.82
CA LYS A 305 22.96 -24.73 8.40
C LYS A 305 21.48 -24.73 8.72
N GLU A 306 21.13 -24.30 9.91
CA GLU A 306 19.76 -24.22 10.42
C GLU A 306 18.97 -23.13 9.69
N MET A 307 19.63 -22.01 9.36
CA MET A 307 19.08 -20.94 8.54
C MET A 307 18.74 -21.43 7.13
N ALA A 308 19.61 -22.25 6.53
CA ALA A 308 19.36 -22.89 5.24
C ALA A 308 18.14 -23.84 5.30
N MET A 309 17.94 -24.56 6.41
CA MET A 309 16.76 -25.41 6.62
C MET A 309 15.46 -24.60 6.69
N VAL A 310 15.48 -23.45 7.39
CA VAL A 310 14.32 -22.53 7.48
C VAL A 310 13.97 -22.00 6.10
N ASN A 311 14.96 -21.51 5.34
CA ASN A 311 14.75 -21.01 3.99
C ASN A 311 14.21 -22.09 3.04
N LYS A 312 14.79 -23.30 3.08
CA LYS A 312 14.32 -24.43 2.27
C LYS A 312 12.85 -24.74 2.58
N ALA A 313 12.52 -24.89 3.85
CA ALA A 313 11.14 -25.20 4.29
C ALA A 313 10.14 -24.12 3.84
N PHE A 314 10.51 -22.83 4.03
CA PHE A 314 9.67 -21.71 3.63
C PHE A 314 9.39 -21.75 2.12
N ILE A 315 10.43 -21.87 1.31
CA ILE A 315 10.32 -21.81 -0.16
C ILE A 315 9.53 -23.00 -0.69
N GLU A 316 9.78 -24.22 -0.21
CA GLU A 316 9.03 -25.41 -0.63
C GLU A 316 7.53 -25.25 -0.35
N ILE A 317 7.14 -24.79 0.84
CA ILE A 317 5.73 -24.58 1.19
C ILE A 317 5.09 -23.52 0.30
N MET A 318 5.81 -22.45 -0.01
CA MET A 318 5.31 -21.39 -0.90
C MET A 318 5.16 -21.88 -2.36
N ILE A 319 5.98 -22.83 -2.82
CA ILE A 319 5.87 -23.46 -4.14
C ILE A 319 4.71 -24.48 -4.17
N GLU A 320 4.54 -25.26 -3.09
CA GLU A 320 3.49 -26.27 -2.96
C GLU A 320 2.09 -25.65 -2.93
N GLY A 321 1.96 -24.50 -2.25
CA GLY A 321 0.67 -23.84 -2.05
C GLY A 321 -0.23 -24.54 -1.04
N ASP A 322 -1.53 -24.20 -1.07
CA ASP A 322 -2.54 -24.84 -0.21
C ASP A 322 -2.96 -26.22 -0.73
N ALA A 323 -3.88 -26.87 -0.02
CA ALA A 323 -4.39 -28.19 -0.38
C ALA A 323 -5.03 -28.27 -1.79
N ASN A 324 -5.33 -27.15 -2.42
CA ASN A 324 -5.86 -27.04 -3.78
C ASN A 324 -4.81 -26.53 -4.79
N GLY A 325 -3.54 -26.41 -4.39
CA GLY A 325 -2.47 -25.85 -5.25
C GLY A 325 -2.55 -24.33 -5.43
N ARG A 326 -3.32 -23.61 -4.61
CA ARG A 326 -3.37 -22.15 -4.62
C ARG A 326 -2.17 -21.60 -3.86
N GLY A 327 -1.43 -20.66 -4.47
CA GLY A 327 -0.32 -20.00 -3.82
C GLY A 327 -0.75 -19.19 -2.60
N PHE A 328 0.07 -19.20 -1.54
CA PHE A 328 -0.14 -18.38 -0.36
C PHE A 328 0.09 -16.90 -0.67
N GLN A 329 -0.75 -16.02 -0.13
CA GLN A 329 -0.61 -14.57 -0.28
C GLN A 329 0.40 -13.98 0.71
N TYR A 330 0.48 -14.56 1.89
CA TYR A 330 1.32 -14.14 3.00
C TYR A 330 2.17 -15.28 3.55
N PRO A 331 3.30 -14.97 4.18
CA PRO A 331 3.94 -13.64 4.20
C PRO A 331 4.53 -13.30 2.84
N ILE A 332 4.61 -12.00 2.52
CA ILE A 332 5.34 -11.52 1.34
C ILE A 332 6.84 -11.54 1.68
N PRO A 333 7.66 -12.37 1.01
CA PRO A 333 9.07 -12.47 1.32
C PRO A 333 9.89 -11.44 0.56
N THR A 334 10.86 -10.84 1.25
CA THR A 334 11.91 -10.03 0.64
C THR A 334 13.27 -10.66 0.93
N TYR A 335 14.03 -10.96 -0.10
CA TYR A 335 15.37 -11.49 0.00
C TYR A 335 16.42 -10.39 -0.17
N SER A 336 17.41 -10.37 0.72
CA SER A 336 18.53 -9.45 0.65
C SER A 336 19.57 -9.98 -0.33
N ILE A 337 19.84 -9.24 -1.40
CA ILE A 337 20.91 -9.54 -2.35
C ILE A 337 22.10 -8.67 -1.98
N THR A 338 23.06 -9.30 -1.28
CA THR A 338 24.28 -8.70 -0.77
C THR A 338 25.49 -9.05 -1.65
N ARG A 339 26.63 -8.39 -1.44
CA ARG A 339 27.86 -8.66 -2.21
C ARG A 339 28.41 -10.07 -1.99
N ASP A 340 28.09 -10.66 -0.85
CA ASP A 340 28.45 -12.03 -0.45
C ASP A 340 27.32 -13.05 -0.69
N PHE A 341 26.30 -12.68 -1.46
CA PHE A 341 25.25 -13.61 -1.87
C PHE A 341 25.88 -14.76 -2.67
N ASP A 342 25.65 -15.99 -2.20
CA ASP A 342 26.16 -17.19 -2.89
C ASP A 342 25.33 -17.49 -4.15
N TRP A 343 25.91 -17.20 -5.33
CA TRP A 343 25.33 -17.51 -6.63
C TRP A 343 25.65 -18.93 -7.12
N SER A 344 26.19 -19.82 -6.28
CA SER A 344 26.48 -21.18 -6.68
C SER A 344 25.20 -22.03 -6.88
N ASN A 345 25.34 -23.17 -7.55
CA ASN A 345 24.21 -24.08 -7.83
C ASN A 345 23.85 -24.92 -6.60
N THR A 346 23.37 -24.28 -5.54
CA THR A 346 22.86 -24.94 -4.32
C THR A 346 21.39 -25.34 -4.48
N GLU A 347 20.95 -26.28 -3.66
CA GLU A 347 19.53 -26.68 -3.60
C GLU A 347 18.62 -25.49 -3.27
N ASN A 348 19.02 -24.65 -2.30
CA ASN A 348 18.25 -23.49 -1.89
C ASN A 348 18.16 -22.42 -2.99
N ASN A 349 19.24 -22.20 -3.74
CA ASN A 349 19.20 -21.29 -4.89
C ASN A 349 18.27 -21.79 -5.99
N ARG A 350 18.30 -23.10 -6.31
CA ARG A 350 17.34 -23.68 -7.26
C ARG A 350 15.91 -23.46 -6.80
N LEU A 351 15.62 -23.73 -5.55
CA LEU A 351 14.28 -23.53 -4.98
C LEU A 351 13.85 -22.05 -4.99
N LEU A 352 14.71 -21.12 -4.56
CA LEU A 352 14.43 -19.69 -4.57
C LEU A 352 14.06 -19.21 -5.97
N PHE A 353 14.90 -19.54 -6.95
CA PHE A 353 14.67 -19.08 -8.31
C PHE A 353 13.58 -19.88 -9.05
N THR A 354 13.28 -21.10 -8.62
CA THR A 354 12.07 -21.84 -9.08
C THR A 354 10.80 -21.13 -8.60
N MET A 355 10.73 -20.73 -7.31
CA MET A 355 9.61 -19.96 -6.77
C MET A 355 9.46 -18.61 -7.50
N THR A 356 10.59 -17.96 -7.78
CA THR A 356 10.64 -16.71 -8.53
C THR A 356 10.14 -16.88 -9.96
N ALA A 357 10.59 -17.91 -10.66
CA ALA A 357 10.20 -18.19 -12.04
C ALA A 357 8.71 -18.54 -12.17
N LYS A 358 8.18 -19.34 -11.24
CA LYS A 358 6.80 -19.88 -11.28
C LYS A 358 5.75 -18.86 -10.82
N TYR A 359 5.96 -18.27 -9.65
CA TYR A 359 4.96 -17.41 -8.99
C TYR A 359 5.37 -15.95 -8.85
N GLY A 360 6.68 -15.66 -8.99
CA GLY A 360 7.18 -14.30 -8.75
C GLY A 360 6.91 -13.77 -7.35
N THR A 361 6.79 -14.66 -6.36
CA THR A 361 6.42 -14.30 -4.98
C THR A 361 7.45 -13.36 -4.36
N PRO A 362 8.80 -13.61 -4.48
CA PRO A 362 9.79 -12.83 -3.77
C PRO A 362 9.97 -11.43 -4.34
N TYR A 363 10.32 -10.53 -3.44
CA TYR A 363 11.01 -9.28 -3.75
C TYR A 363 12.50 -9.44 -3.48
N PHE A 364 13.30 -8.65 -4.19
CA PHE A 364 14.74 -8.58 -4.01
C PHE A 364 15.14 -7.17 -3.60
N SER A 365 15.81 -7.06 -2.45
CA SER A 365 16.43 -5.83 -1.98
C SER A 365 17.90 -5.83 -2.39
N ASN A 366 18.29 -4.86 -3.21
CA ASN A 366 19.61 -4.78 -3.79
C ASN A 366 20.58 -3.99 -2.90
N TYR A 367 21.63 -4.65 -2.43
CA TYR A 367 22.74 -4.06 -1.67
C TYR A 367 24.08 -4.14 -2.41
N ILE A 368 24.12 -4.67 -3.63
CA ILE A 368 25.37 -4.79 -4.41
C ILE A 368 25.82 -3.43 -4.93
N ASN A 369 24.97 -2.72 -5.65
CA ASN A 369 25.23 -1.38 -6.20
C ASN A 369 24.56 -0.26 -5.40
N SER A 370 24.37 -0.49 -4.12
CA SER A 370 23.78 0.46 -3.18
C SER A 370 24.87 1.00 -2.25
N ASP A 371 24.71 2.23 -1.82
CA ASP A 371 25.46 2.85 -0.72
C ASP A 371 24.90 2.49 0.67
N MET A 372 23.89 1.60 0.71
CA MET A 372 23.22 1.12 1.91
C MET A 372 23.61 -0.31 2.24
N GLU A 373 23.75 -0.61 3.50
CA GLU A 373 23.96 -1.96 4.02
C GLU A 373 22.65 -2.56 4.56
N PRO A 374 22.52 -3.89 4.67
CA PRO A 374 21.33 -4.53 5.24
C PRO A 374 20.97 -4.01 6.63
N SER A 375 21.95 -3.60 7.42
CA SER A 375 21.76 -2.98 8.73
C SER A 375 21.10 -1.59 8.69
N ASP A 376 21.18 -0.90 7.53
CA ASP A 376 20.56 0.42 7.35
C ASP A 376 19.06 0.32 7.00
N VAL A 377 18.59 -0.88 6.68
CA VAL A 377 17.22 -1.11 6.18
C VAL A 377 16.65 -2.34 6.88
N ARG A 378 16.02 -2.16 8.01
CA ARG A 378 15.52 -3.31 8.76
C ARG A 378 14.02 -3.45 8.83
N SER A 379 13.29 -2.50 8.46
CA SER A 379 11.84 -2.56 8.58
C SER A 379 11.21 -2.42 7.22
N MET A 380 10.60 -3.47 6.73
CA MET A 380 10.00 -3.47 5.41
C MET A 380 8.55 -3.92 5.51
N CYS A 381 7.64 -2.98 5.38
CA CYS A 381 6.29 -3.30 5.01
C CYS A 381 6.10 -2.97 3.53
N CYS A 382 5.40 -3.83 2.79
CA CYS A 382 4.90 -3.63 1.44
C CYS A 382 5.69 -2.65 0.55
N ARG A 383 7.00 -2.83 0.33
CA ARG A 383 7.85 -1.92 -0.46
C ARG A 383 8.42 -0.72 0.30
N LEU A 384 8.13 -0.58 1.57
CA LEU A 384 8.69 0.49 2.38
C LEU A 384 10.12 0.10 2.81
N ARG A 385 11.08 0.44 1.97
CA ARG A 385 12.50 0.44 2.33
C ARG A 385 12.76 1.75 3.07
N LEU A 386 12.93 1.67 4.39
CA LEU A 386 13.20 2.84 5.21
C LEU A 386 14.70 3.03 5.38
N ASP A 387 15.20 4.19 4.95
CA ASP A 387 16.59 4.58 5.19
C ASP A 387 16.76 5.01 6.65
N LEU A 388 17.37 4.17 7.46
CA LEU A 388 17.60 4.43 8.89
C LEU A 388 18.77 5.37 9.17
N ARG A 389 19.51 5.81 8.15
CA ARG A 389 20.65 6.73 8.34
C ARG A 389 20.22 8.06 8.96
N GLU A 390 19.04 8.57 8.58
CA GLU A 390 18.48 9.78 9.20
C GLU A 390 18.07 9.55 10.66
N LEU A 391 17.59 8.37 11.01
CA LEU A 391 17.30 7.98 12.38
C LEU A 391 18.57 7.96 13.24
N ARG A 392 19.66 7.42 12.71
CA ARG A 392 20.95 7.35 13.40
C ARG A 392 21.57 8.72 13.63
N LYS A 393 21.41 9.66 12.70
CA LYS A 393 21.86 11.05 12.85
C LYS A 393 21.16 11.78 14.01
N LYS A 394 19.84 11.58 14.18
CA LYS A 394 19.05 12.25 15.24
C LYS A 394 19.31 11.70 16.62
N SER A 395 19.62 10.42 16.75
CA SER A 395 19.66 9.75 18.06
C SER A 395 21.04 9.68 18.73
N GLY A 396 22.10 10.22 18.12
CA GLY A 396 23.45 10.26 18.73
C GLY A 396 24.03 8.89 19.11
N GLY A 397 23.57 7.82 18.47
CA GLY A 397 23.91 6.43 18.81
C GLY A 397 22.71 5.71 19.43
N PHE A 398 21.81 5.26 18.61
CA PHE A 398 20.55 4.64 19.05
C PHE A 398 20.78 3.25 19.64
N PHE A 399 20.43 3.08 20.91
CA PHE A 399 20.28 1.80 21.59
C PHE A 399 18.87 1.21 21.35
N GLY A 400 18.50 0.99 20.11
CA GLY A 400 17.27 0.33 19.75
C GLY A 400 17.46 -0.25 18.36
N SER A 401 17.05 -1.49 18.16
CA SER A 401 17.12 -2.10 16.84
C SER A 401 16.36 -1.21 15.87
N GLY A 402 16.96 -0.82 14.73
CA GLY A 402 16.26 -0.17 13.64
C GLY A 402 15.08 -0.99 13.08
N GLU A 403 14.72 -2.06 13.77
CA GLU A 403 13.66 -3.01 13.47
C GLU A 403 12.26 -2.46 13.80
N SER A 404 12.16 -1.50 14.73
CA SER A 404 10.87 -0.94 15.20
C SER A 404 10.60 0.41 14.56
N THR A 405 10.35 0.43 13.27
CA THR A 405 10.04 1.63 12.50
C THR A 405 8.92 1.35 11.48
N GLY A 406 8.38 2.39 10.85
CA GLY A 406 7.31 2.26 9.89
C GLY A 406 6.82 3.62 9.39
N SER A 407 5.56 3.72 9.02
CA SER A 407 4.92 4.98 8.62
C SER A 407 3.65 5.23 9.42
N ILE A 408 3.51 6.46 9.92
CA ILE A 408 2.27 6.87 10.62
C ILE A 408 1.13 7.16 9.66
N GLY A 409 1.45 7.46 8.42
CA GLY A 409 0.46 7.80 7.39
C GLY A 409 1.11 8.18 6.07
N VAL A 410 0.33 8.05 5.02
CA VAL A 410 0.75 8.33 3.65
C VAL A 410 -0.20 9.32 3.02
N VAL A 411 0.33 10.30 2.30
CA VAL A 411 -0.42 11.23 1.46
C VAL A 411 0.16 11.23 0.05
N THR A 412 -0.68 11.00 -0.95
CA THR A 412 -0.28 10.99 -2.36
C THR A 412 -0.76 12.26 -3.05
N ILE A 413 0.15 12.96 -3.72
CA ILE A 413 -0.12 14.20 -4.47
C ILE A 413 -0.50 13.86 -5.93
N ASN A 414 -1.51 14.56 -6.43
CA ASN A 414 -2.02 14.41 -7.80
C ASN A 414 -1.22 15.29 -8.76
N MET A 415 -0.14 14.76 -9.35
CA MET A 415 0.76 15.50 -10.24
C MET A 415 0.12 15.92 -11.57
N PRO A 416 -0.69 15.08 -12.26
CA PRO A 416 -1.34 15.47 -13.51
C PRO A 416 -2.20 16.72 -13.39
N ARG A 417 -2.95 16.84 -12.28
CA ARG A 417 -3.78 18.03 -12.05
C ARG A 417 -2.95 19.28 -11.88
N ILE A 418 -1.85 19.23 -11.11
CA ILE A 418 -0.96 20.37 -10.94
C ILE A 418 -0.46 20.83 -12.30
N ALA A 419 0.03 19.90 -13.12
CA ALA A 419 0.55 20.21 -14.46
C ALA A 419 -0.53 20.80 -15.38
N TYR A 420 -1.75 20.27 -15.34
CA TYR A 420 -2.86 20.73 -16.18
C TYR A 420 -3.32 22.16 -15.83
N VAL A 421 -3.37 22.52 -14.55
CA VAL A 421 -3.83 23.85 -14.12
C VAL A 421 -2.74 24.90 -14.17
N SER A 422 -1.47 24.52 -14.23
CA SER A 422 -0.31 25.42 -14.28
C SER A 422 0.01 25.78 -15.73
N LYS A 423 0.34 27.05 -15.96
CA LYS A 423 0.72 27.55 -17.29
C LYS A 423 2.23 27.52 -17.51
N THR A 424 3.00 27.55 -16.43
CA THR A 424 4.46 27.59 -16.43
C THR A 424 5.03 26.61 -15.42
N GLU A 425 6.32 26.27 -15.58
CA GLU A 425 7.07 25.45 -14.62
C GLU A 425 7.07 26.08 -13.21
N ASP A 426 7.21 27.41 -13.10
CA ASP A 426 7.18 28.10 -11.82
C ASP A 426 5.82 28.01 -11.11
N GLU A 427 4.72 28.12 -11.85
CA GLU A 427 3.37 27.91 -11.30
C GLU A 427 3.18 26.48 -10.81
N PHE A 428 3.73 25.51 -11.53
CA PHE A 428 3.72 24.10 -11.12
C PHE A 428 4.42 23.89 -9.77
N PHE A 429 5.65 24.38 -9.62
CA PHE A 429 6.39 24.23 -8.37
C PHE A 429 5.75 24.97 -7.21
N LYS A 430 5.16 26.15 -7.45
CA LYS A 430 4.40 26.89 -6.44
C LYS A 430 3.16 26.11 -5.94
N GLU A 431 2.41 25.51 -6.84
CA GLU A 431 1.24 24.69 -6.48
C GLU A 431 1.66 23.37 -5.82
N LEU A 432 2.74 22.74 -6.29
CA LEU A 432 3.33 21.57 -5.66
C LEU A 432 3.75 21.89 -4.22
N GLU A 433 4.44 23.01 -3.97
CA GLU A 433 4.82 23.44 -2.63
C GLU A 433 3.60 23.62 -1.72
N ARG A 434 2.54 24.28 -2.23
CA ARG A 434 1.29 24.43 -1.48
C ARG A 434 0.70 23.07 -1.06
N LEU A 435 0.62 22.11 -1.99
CA LEU A 435 0.07 20.79 -1.69
C LEU A 435 0.99 19.95 -0.80
N MET A 436 2.30 20.13 -0.90
CA MET A 436 3.24 19.52 0.03
C MET A 436 3.06 20.06 1.44
N ASN A 437 2.90 21.39 1.61
CA ASN A 437 2.61 22.00 2.90
C ASN A 437 1.31 21.49 3.51
N VAL A 438 0.25 21.36 2.72
CA VAL A 438 -1.03 20.77 3.13
C VAL A 438 -0.84 19.31 3.56
N SER A 439 -0.08 18.52 2.79
CA SER A 439 0.22 17.12 3.08
C SER A 439 1.03 16.96 4.36
N ALA A 440 2.09 17.74 4.53
CA ALA A 440 2.94 17.72 5.73
C ALA A 440 2.15 18.09 7.00
N ARG A 441 1.32 19.14 6.91
CA ARG A 441 0.43 19.56 8.01
C ARG A 441 -0.59 18.47 8.36
N SER A 442 -1.18 17.80 7.37
CA SER A 442 -2.12 16.69 7.61
C SER A 442 -1.47 15.54 8.36
N LEU A 443 -0.23 15.19 8.00
CA LEU A 443 0.55 14.14 8.66
C LEU A 443 0.97 14.55 10.08
N LYS A 444 1.30 15.82 10.31
CA LYS A 444 1.57 16.35 11.66
C LYS A 444 0.32 16.28 12.55
N ILE A 445 -0.84 16.65 12.04
CA ILE A 445 -2.11 16.52 12.76
C ILE A 445 -2.38 15.04 13.07
N LYS A 446 -2.24 14.15 12.09
CA LYS A 446 -2.42 12.70 12.29
C LYS A 446 -1.50 12.18 13.38
N ARG A 447 -0.20 12.51 13.32
CA ARG A 447 0.79 12.10 14.33
C ARG A 447 0.39 12.55 15.74
N ASN A 448 -0.03 13.79 15.90
CA ASN A 448 -0.45 14.32 17.19
C ASN A 448 -1.67 13.58 17.74
N VAL A 449 -2.67 13.31 16.90
CA VAL A 449 -3.88 12.58 17.28
C VAL A 449 -3.56 11.15 17.71
N ILE A 450 -2.83 10.39 16.89
CA ILE A 450 -2.53 8.99 17.23
C ILE A 450 -1.56 8.87 18.40
N THR A 451 -0.65 9.84 18.62
CA THR A 451 0.22 9.86 19.79
C THR A 451 -0.59 10.09 21.07
N LYS A 452 -1.53 11.03 21.04
CA LYS A 452 -2.45 11.24 22.16
C LYS A 452 -3.25 9.97 22.48
N LEU A 453 -3.80 9.30 21.46
CA LEU A 453 -4.55 8.06 21.64
C LEU A 453 -3.69 6.89 22.12
N LEU A 454 -2.39 6.84 21.72
CA LEU A 454 -1.42 5.90 22.26
C LEU A 454 -1.22 6.12 23.77
N ASP A 455 -1.08 7.38 24.20
CA ASP A 455 -0.90 7.73 25.59
C ASP A 455 -2.16 7.47 26.44
N GLU A 456 -3.33 7.65 25.86
CA GLU A 456 -4.61 7.30 26.46
C GLU A 456 -4.90 5.78 26.48
N GLY A 457 -4.05 4.95 25.85
CA GLY A 457 -4.13 3.48 25.89
C GLY A 457 -5.05 2.85 24.85
N LEU A 458 -5.42 3.56 23.78
CA LEU A 458 -6.24 3.00 22.69
C LEU A 458 -5.50 1.88 21.93
N TYR A 459 -4.17 1.90 21.91
CA TYR A 459 -3.31 0.91 21.24
C TYR A 459 -2.40 0.21 22.26
N PRO A 460 -2.95 -0.70 23.10
CA PRO A 460 -2.21 -1.26 24.24
C PRO A 460 -0.98 -2.10 23.83
N TYR A 461 -1.07 -2.86 22.73
CA TYR A 461 0.06 -3.65 22.25
C TYR A 461 1.10 -2.78 21.56
N THR A 462 0.69 -1.80 20.75
CA THR A 462 1.61 -0.80 20.18
C THR A 462 2.33 -0.03 21.28
N LYS A 463 1.64 0.39 22.34
CA LYS A 463 2.26 1.04 23.50
C LYS A 463 3.31 0.14 24.16
N ARG A 464 3.04 -1.15 24.27
CA ARG A 464 3.94 -2.13 24.88
C ARG A 464 5.21 -2.38 24.05
N TYR A 465 5.06 -2.55 22.72
CA TYR A 465 6.16 -2.97 21.84
C TYR A 465 6.88 -1.83 21.13
N LEU A 466 6.24 -0.70 20.89
CA LEU A 466 6.86 0.50 20.32
C LEU A 466 7.12 1.60 21.36
N GLY A 467 6.21 1.77 22.31
CA GLY A 467 6.25 2.85 23.28
C GLY A 467 5.93 4.23 22.72
N THR A 468 6.42 4.57 21.53
CA THR A 468 6.27 5.88 20.88
C THR A 468 6.29 5.75 19.35
N PHE A 469 5.72 6.73 18.64
CA PHE A 469 5.81 6.87 17.19
C PHE A 469 7.04 7.69 16.73
N GLY A 470 7.97 8.02 17.61
CA GLY A 470 9.14 8.87 17.28
C GLY A 470 10.00 8.34 16.14
N ASN A 471 10.06 7.02 15.97
CA ASN A 471 10.83 6.34 14.90
C ASN A 471 10.03 6.07 13.63
N HIS A 472 8.77 6.54 13.55
CA HIS A 472 7.93 6.32 12.38
C HIS A 472 7.93 7.54 11.46
N PHE A 473 7.94 7.29 10.18
CA PHE A 473 7.97 8.34 9.15
C PHE A 473 6.56 8.88 8.86
N SER A 474 6.51 10.15 8.52
CA SER A 474 5.41 10.80 7.83
C SER A 474 5.70 10.73 6.33
N THR A 475 4.88 10.04 5.56
CA THR A 475 5.19 9.68 4.18
C THR A 475 4.41 10.55 3.20
N ILE A 476 5.11 11.21 2.29
CA ILE A 476 4.51 11.92 1.15
C ILE A 476 4.93 11.20 -0.13
N GLY A 477 4.00 11.00 -1.02
CA GLY A 477 4.23 10.38 -2.32
C GLY A 477 3.50 11.10 -3.44
N LEU A 478 3.61 10.55 -4.64
CA LEU A 478 3.05 11.13 -5.85
C LEU A 478 2.46 10.07 -6.77
N VAL A 479 1.59 10.49 -7.67
CA VAL A 479 1.00 9.64 -8.72
C VAL A 479 0.94 10.40 -10.04
N GLY A 480 1.10 9.68 -11.16
CA GLY A 480 0.83 10.22 -12.49
C GLY A 480 1.91 11.14 -13.03
N MET A 481 3.19 10.92 -12.68
CA MET A 481 4.24 11.81 -13.19
C MET A 481 4.36 11.75 -14.72
N ASN A 482 4.09 10.60 -15.33
CA ASN A 482 4.02 10.47 -16.79
C ASN A 482 2.94 11.40 -17.38
N GLU A 483 1.73 11.34 -16.85
CA GLU A 483 0.60 12.18 -17.30
C GLU A 483 0.82 13.65 -16.92
N ALA A 484 1.55 13.93 -15.83
CA ALA A 484 1.94 15.30 -15.51
C ALA A 484 2.85 15.89 -16.59
N CYS A 485 3.84 15.14 -17.06
CA CYS A 485 4.71 15.57 -18.16
C CYS A 485 3.94 15.80 -19.47
N LEU A 486 2.93 14.98 -19.76
CA LEU A 486 2.06 15.15 -20.94
C LEU A 486 1.14 16.38 -20.84
N ASN A 487 0.61 16.68 -19.64
CA ASN A 487 -0.25 17.84 -19.40
C ASN A 487 0.54 19.17 -19.21
N ALA A 488 1.84 19.09 -18.97
CA ALA A 488 2.70 20.26 -18.80
C ALA A 488 3.07 20.86 -20.17
N ASN A 489 2.53 22.02 -20.51
CA ASN A 489 2.77 22.68 -21.80
C ASN A 489 4.26 22.94 -22.09
N TRP A 490 5.09 23.07 -21.06
CA TRP A 490 6.54 23.28 -21.17
C TRP A 490 7.36 21.97 -21.34
N VAL A 491 6.71 20.80 -21.17
CA VAL A 491 7.29 19.48 -21.44
C VAL A 491 6.63 18.83 -22.63
N GLY A 492 5.31 18.56 -22.56
CA GLY A 492 4.47 18.01 -23.63
C GLY A 492 4.91 16.63 -24.15
N LYS A 493 5.66 15.87 -23.35
CA LYS A 493 6.22 14.57 -23.71
C LYS A 493 6.04 13.58 -22.56
N ASP A 494 5.97 12.30 -22.89
CA ASP A 494 5.85 11.23 -21.90
C ASP A 494 7.23 10.86 -21.28
N MET A 495 7.22 10.00 -20.27
CA MET A 495 8.39 9.59 -19.50
C MET A 495 9.46 8.84 -20.33
N THR A 496 9.16 8.47 -21.57
CA THR A 496 10.15 7.82 -22.47
C THR A 496 11.15 8.81 -23.03
N HIS A 497 10.87 10.12 -22.94
CA HIS A 497 11.69 11.21 -23.44
C HIS A 497 12.57 11.83 -22.35
N LYS A 498 13.80 12.22 -22.71
CA LYS A 498 14.76 12.79 -21.76
C LYS A 498 14.24 14.06 -21.06
N GLU A 499 13.52 14.92 -21.80
CA GLU A 499 12.98 16.16 -21.24
C GLU A 499 11.97 15.89 -20.10
N ALA A 500 11.13 14.85 -20.23
CA ALA A 500 10.22 14.42 -19.20
C ALA A 500 10.97 13.80 -18.01
N GLN A 501 12.01 13.01 -18.27
CA GLN A 501 12.87 12.44 -17.23
C GLN A 501 13.58 13.54 -16.43
N GLU A 502 14.15 14.54 -17.09
CA GLU A 502 14.82 15.67 -16.42
C GLU A 502 13.85 16.51 -15.61
N PHE A 503 12.65 16.78 -16.13
CA PHE A 503 11.59 17.44 -15.36
C PHE A 503 11.18 16.62 -14.13
N THR A 504 11.02 15.32 -14.29
CA THR A 504 10.72 14.41 -13.17
C THR A 504 11.80 14.42 -12.10
N LYS A 505 13.08 14.44 -12.49
CA LYS A 505 14.20 14.54 -11.53
C LYS A 505 14.15 15.87 -10.75
N LYS A 506 13.85 16.99 -11.43
CA LYS A 506 13.66 18.28 -10.75
C LYS A 506 12.54 18.19 -9.72
N VAL A 507 11.40 17.61 -10.09
CA VAL A 507 10.24 17.44 -9.19
C VAL A 507 10.61 16.59 -7.97
N LEU A 508 11.22 15.42 -8.17
CA LEU A 508 11.61 14.53 -7.07
C LEU A 508 12.64 15.18 -6.14
N ASN A 509 13.64 15.89 -6.67
CA ASN A 509 14.62 16.61 -5.87
C ASN A 509 13.98 17.76 -5.08
N PHE A 510 13.10 18.56 -5.70
CA PHE A 510 12.35 19.59 -5.00
C PHE A 510 11.53 19.02 -3.83
N MET A 511 10.84 17.89 -4.06
CA MET A 511 10.09 17.22 -2.99
C MET A 511 10.99 16.76 -1.85
N ARG A 512 12.18 16.22 -2.16
CA ARG A 512 13.17 15.79 -1.15
C ARG A 512 13.67 16.96 -0.30
N GLU A 513 13.98 18.10 -0.94
CA GLU A 513 14.39 19.34 -0.23
C GLU A 513 13.28 19.79 0.72
N LYS A 514 12.03 19.85 0.26
CA LYS A 514 10.89 20.21 1.12
C LYS A 514 10.67 19.24 2.28
N LEU A 515 10.88 17.96 2.09
CA LEU A 515 10.79 16.99 3.18
C LEU A 515 11.88 17.23 4.25
N SER A 516 13.07 17.67 3.83
CA SER A 516 14.12 18.06 4.77
C SER A 516 13.72 19.29 5.57
N ASP A 517 13.12 20.30 4.91
CA ASP A 517 12.58 21.48 5.59
C ASP A 517 11.53 21.10 6.66
N TYR A 518 10.61 20.19 6.32
CA TYR A 518 9.59 19.71 7.29
C TYR A 518 10.19 18.92 8.45
N GLN A 519 11.27 18.17 8.22
CA GLN A 519 11.97 17.50 9.33
C GLN A 519 12.56 18.52 10.31
N GLU A 520 13.08 19.63 9.82
CA GLU A 520 13.59 20.73 10.66
C GLU A 520 12.44 21.45 11.37
N GLU A 521 11.37 21.80 10.66
CA GLU A 521 10.22 22.55 11.19
C GLU A 521 9.45 21.76 12.26
N TYR A 522 9.09 20.53 11.97
CA TYR A 522 8.19 19.75 12.83
C TYR A 522 8.93 18.82 13.82
N GLY A 523 10.23 18.61 13.65
CA GLY A 523 11.03 17.69 14.46
C GLY A 523 10.71 16.21 14.23
N ASP A 524 9.88 15.86 13.25
CA ASP A 524 9.46 14.51 12.90
C ASP A 524 10.24 13.97 11.70
N LEU A 525 10.16 12.67 11.47
CA LEU A 525 10.75 12.02 10.30
C LEU A 525 9.80 12.12 9.11
N TYR A 526 10.32 12.55 7.95
CA TYR A 526 9.59 12.60 6.69
C TYR A 526 10.35 11.82 5.61
N ASN A 527 9.63 11.19 4.70
CA ASN A 527 10.21 10.50 3.56
C ASN A 527 9.35 10.61 2.30
N LEU A 528 10.00 10.39 1.13
CA LEU A 528 9.39 10.38 -0.19
C LEU A 528 9.19 8.95 -0.65
N GLU A 529 7.97 8.58 -1.01
CA GLU A 529 7.60 7.24 -1.46
C GLU A 529 7.03 7.24 -2.88
N ALA A 530 7.39 6.23 -3.66
CA ALA A 530 6.64 5.84 -4.85
C ALA A 530 5.36 5.12 -4.41
N THR A 531 4.34 5.87 -4.02
CA THR A 531 3.15 5.31 -3.39
C THR A 531 2.45 4.28 -4.27
N PRO A 532 2.05 3.12 -3.70
CA PRO A 532 1.26 2.14 -4.42
C PRO A 532 -0.15 2.69 -4.67
N ALA A 533 -0.36 3.18 -5.88
CA ALA A 533 -1.61 3.83 -6.24
C ALA A 533 -2.61 2.82 -6.84
N GLU A 534 -3.23 1.99 -6.01
CA GLU A 534 -4.26 1.04 -6.46
C GLU A 534 -5.58 1.74 -6.77
N SER A 535 -6.35 2.04 -5.72
CA SER A 535 -7.59 2.80 -5.85
C SER A 535 -7.34 4.28 -6.08
N THR A 536 -6.22 4.79 -5.59
CA THR A 536 -5.83 6.20 -5.68
C THR A 536 -5.67 6.66 -7.12
N SER A 537 -4.99 5.89 -7.96
CA SER A 537 -4.78 6.25 -9.37
C SER A 537 -6.09 6.37 -10.14
N TYR A 538 -7.02 5.46 -9.90
CA TYR A 538 -8.36 5.48 -10.51
C TYR A 538 -9.23 6.62 -9.95
N ARG A 539 -9.25 6.77 -8.61
CA ARG A 539 -10.03 7.82 -7.95
C ARG A 539 -9.65 9.21 -8.44
N LEU A 540 -8.35 9.52 -8.44
CA LEU A 540 -7.86 10.83 -8.83
C LEU A 540 -8.12 11.12 -10.31
N ALA A 541 -7.82 10.17 -11.20
CA ALA A 541 -8.05 10.30 -12.62
C ALA A 541 -9.54 10.47 -12.96
N LYS A 542 -10.43 9.74 -12.29
CA LYS A 542 -11.88 9.85 -12.46
C LYS A 542 -12.39 11.24 -12.10
N HIS A 543 -12.01 11.75 -10.92
CA HIS A 543 -12.37 13.10 -10.49
C HIS A 543 -11.84 14.18 -11.43
N ASP A 544 -10.61 13.99 -11.92
CA ASP A 544 -10.01 14.94 -12.85
C ASP A 544 -10.71 14.94 -14.19
N ARG A 545 -11.03 13.78 -14.75
CA ARG A 545 -11.76 13.66 -16.02
C ARG A 545 -13.17 14.26 -15.93
N GLU A 546 -13.86 14.10 -14.79
CA GLU A 546 -15.18 14.70 -14.56
C GLU A 546 -15.10 16.24 -14.48
N ARG A 547 -14.02 16.79 -13.90
CA ARG A 547 -13.82 18.24 -13.71
C ARG A 547 -13.17 18.91 -14.90
N TYR A 548 -12.27 18.21 -15.56
CA TYR A 548 -11.45 18.68 -16.69
C TYR A 548 -11.50 17.63 -17.82
N PRO A 549 -12.50 17.70 -18.72
CA PRO A 549 -12.70 16.69 -19.75
C PRO A 549 -11.49 16.44 -20.66
N ASP A 550 -10.67 17.48 -20.86
CA ASP A 550 -9.50 17.46 -21.75
C ASP A 550 -8.20 17.01 -21.06
N ILE A 551 -8.23 16.73 -19.74
CA ILE A 551 -7.02 16.28 -19.03
C ILE A 551 -6.53 14.93 -19.55
N ILE A 552 -5.24 14.83 -19.79
CA ILE A 552 -4.63 13.59 -20.31
C ILE A 552 -4.49 12.58 -19.16
N CYS A 553 -5.07 11.40 -19.35
CA CYS A 553 -4.95 10.23 -18.49
C CYS A 553 -4.23 9.11 -19.25
N ALA A 554 -3.80 8.06 -18.54
CA ALA A 554 -3.03 6.96 -19.13
C ALA A 554 -3.86 6.08 -20.08
N SER A 555 -5.16 5.88 -19.80
CA SER A 555 -5.98 4.93 -20.55
C SER A 555 -6.44 5.45 -21.90
N ASN A 556 -6.29 4.58 -22.91
CA ASN A 556 -6.85 4.71 -24.25
C ASN A 556 -8.04 3.77 -24.49
N MET A 557 -8.34 2.83 -23.57
CA MET A 557 -9.39 1.83 -23.70
C MET A 557 -10.60 2.12 -22.80
N ASP A 558 -11.80 1.81 -23.28
CA ASP A 558 -13.08 1.75 -22.54
C ASP A 558 -13.45 3.01 -21.73
N ASN A 559 -12.88 4.17 -21.98
CA ASN A 559 -13.12 5.42 -21.24
C ASN A 559 -12.92 5.34 -19.70
N VAL A 560 -12.17 4.38 -19.21
CA VAL A 560 -11.86 4.21 -17.79
C VAL A 560 -10.53 4.91 -17.49
N PRO A 561 -10.53 6.10 -16.89
CA PRO A 561 -9.31 6.83 -16.64
C PRO A 561 -8.52 6.23 -15.47
N TYR A 562 -7.20 6.19 -15.60
CA TYR A 562 -6.28 5.95 -14.50
C TYR A 562 -5.00 6.78 -14.69
N TYR A 563 -4.21 6.92 -13.65
CA TYR A 563 -2.87 7.51 -13.70
C TYR A 563 -1.80 6.45 -13.49
N THR A 564 -0.68 6.61 -14.18
CA THR A 564 0.51 5.77 -13.98
C THR A 564 1.02 5.90 -12.55
N ASN A 565 1.49 4.80 -11.95
CA ASN A 565 2.05 4.84 -10.61
C ASN A 565 3.27 5.75 -10.55
N SER A 566 3.28 6.66 -9.58
CA SER A 566 4.42 7.52 -9.23
C SER A 566 5.17 8.09 -10.44
N SER A 567 6.44 7.78 -10.62
CA SER A 567 7.29 8.14 -11.77
C SER A 567 7.63 6.95 -12.67
N HIS A 568 6.80 5.90 -12.65
CA HIS A 568 6.98 4.73 -13.50
C HIS A 568 6.72 5.05 -14.97
N LEU A 569 7.27 4.22 -15.84
CA LEU A 569 6.96 4.23 -17.26
C LEU A 569 5.51 3.84 -17.54
N PRO A 570 4.91 4.33 -18.63
CA PRO A 570 3.63 3.79 -19.12
C PRO A 570 3.72 2.28 -19.29
N VAL A 571 2.72 1.56 -18.80
CA VAL A 571 2.72 0.08 -18.79
C VAL A 571 2.74 -0.56 -20.18
N GLY A 572 2.38 0.19 -21.22
CA GLY A 572 2.42 -0.24 -22.62
C GLY A 572 3.67 0.18 -23.39
N TYR A 573 4.71 0.72 -22.72
CA TYR A 573 5.86 1.31 -23.42
C TYR A 573 6.70 0.28 -24.20
N THR A 574 7.26 -0.71 -23.52
CA THR A 574 8.22 -1.64 -24.13
C THR A 574 8.08 -3.07 -23.65
N SER A 575 8.45 -4.03 -24.50
CA SER A 575 8.67 -5.43 -24.11
C SER A 575 10.12 -5.73 -23.75
N ASP A 576 11.04 -4.77 -23.91
CA ASP A 576 12.43 -4.89 -23.51
C ASP A 576 12.62 -4.40 -22.08
N ILE A 577 12.93 -5.33 -21.16
CA ILE A 577 13.11 -5.03 -19.74
C ILE A 577 14.31 -4.11 -19.51
N PHE A 578 15.40 -4.26 -20.26
CA PHE A 578 16.61 -3.48 -20.02
C PHE A 578 16.44 -2.04 -20.48
N SER A 579 15.73 -1.78 -21.58
CA SER A 579 15.34 -0.42 -21.96
C SER A 579 14.48 0.27 -20.89
N ALA A 580 13.61 -0.48 -20.20
CA ALA A 580 12.83 0.06 -19.11
C ALA A 580 13.68 0.32 -17.86
N LEU A 581 14.60 -0.59 -17.53
CA LEU A 581 15.51 -0.45 -16.39
C LEU A 581 16.46 0.73 -16.57
N ASP A 582 16.99 0.97 -17.76
CA ASP A 582 17.88 2.10 -18.08
C ASP A 582 17.24 3.46 -17.78
N ILE A 583 15.93 3.58 -18.00
CA ILE A 583 15.17 4.80 -17.66
C ILE A 583 14.83 4.86 -16.18
N GLN A 584 14.41 3.75 -15.59
CA GLN A 584 13.89 3.74 -14.22
C GLN A 584 14.98 3.74 -13.15
N ASP A 585 16.18 3.28 -13.45
CA ASP A 585 17.26 3.15 -12.47
C ASP A 585 17.58 4.46 -11.76
N GLU A 586 17.74 5.54 -12.51
CA GLU A 586 18.06 6.85 -11.96
C GLU A 586 16.87 7.47 -11.23
N LEU A 587 15.64 7.33 -11.75
CA LEU A 587 14.44 7.91 -11.14
C LEU A 587 14.08 7.23 -9.82
N GLN A 588 14.20 5.92 -9.74
CA GLN A 588 13.83 5.18 -8.53
C GLN A 588 14.84 5.34 -7.38
N THR A 589 16.08 5.68 -7.67
CA THR A 589 17.06 6.01 -6.62
C THR A 589 16.83 7.35 -5.93
N LEU A 590 15.97 8.21 -6.50
CA LEU A 590 15.63 9.51 -5.90
C LEU A 590 14.58 9.41 -4.79
N TYR A 591 13.88 8.29 -4.65
CA TYR A 591 12.99 8.06 -3.52
C TYR A 591 13.78 7.74 -2.25
N THR A 592 13.35 8.30 -1.12
CA THR A 592 13.97 8.05 0.20
C THR A 592 13.25 6.95 0.98
N SER A 593 12.21 6.37 0.39
CA SER A 593 11.41 5.30 0.95
C SER A 593 11.00 4.31 -0.15
N GLY A 594 9.83 3.66 0.01
CA GLY A 594 9.34 2.62 -0.87
C GLY A 594 9.32 3.00 -2.34
N THR A 595 10.05 2.23 -3.12
CA THR A 595 9.94 2.18 -4.58
C THR A 595 10.16 0.74 -5.03
N VAL A 596 9.60 0.35 -6.16
CA VAL A 596 9.79 -1.01 -6.68
C VAL A 596 9.70 -1.03 -8.20
N PHE A 597 10.61 -1.75 -8.82
CA PHE A 597 10.50 -2.10 -10.24
C PHE A 597 9.79 -3.45 -10.38
N HIS A 598 8.66 -3.45 -11.07
CA HIS A 598 7.89 -4.66 -11.39
C HIS A 598 8.22 -5.13 -12.81
N ALA A 599 8.93 -6.24 -12.92
CA ALA A 599 9.11 -6.91 -14.21
C ALA A 599 7.88 -7.76 -14.53
N PHE A 600 6.88 -7.18 -15.17
CA PHE A 600 5.66 -7.90 -15.56
C PHE A 600 5.95 -8.88 -16.71
N LEU A 601 5.74 -10.17 -16.43
CA LEU A 601 5.93 -11.26 -17.38
C LEU A 601 4.56 -11.84 -17.77
N GLY A 602 4.38 -12.20 -19.03
CA GLY A 602 3.12 -12.77 -19.52
C GLY A 602 2.84 -14.16 -18.99
N GLN A 603 3.90 -14.89 -18.65
CA GLN A 603 3.89 -16.24 -18.10
C GLN A 603 5.14 -16.47 -17.24
N ARG A 604 5.27 -17.64 -16.65
CA ARG A 604 6.48 -18.02 -15.91
C ARG A 604 7.72 -18.03 -16.80
N LEU A 605 8.89 -17.91 -16.19
CA LEU A 605 10.15 -18.13 -16.86
C LEU A 605 10.39 -19.65 -17.06
N ASP A 606 11.08 -19.99 -18.14
CA ASP A 606 11.29 -21.40 -18.57
C ASP A 606 12.12 -22.22 -17.58
N SER A 607 12.97 -21.56 -16.79
CA SER A 607 13.86 -22.24 -15.84
C SER A 607 14.22 -21.36 -14.66
N TRP A 608 14.67 -22.00 -13.57
CA TRP A 608 15.20 -21.28 -12.42
C TRP A 608 16.49 -20.51 -12.78
N GLN A 609 17.30 -21.03 -13.72
CA GLN A 609 18.50 -20.35 -14.20
C GLN A 609 18.16 -19.03 -14.90
N ALA A 610 17.11 -19.01 -15.72
CA ALA A 610 16.66 -17.78 -16.37
C ALA A 610 16.25 -16.73 -15.32
N ALA A 611 15.55 -17.12 -14.27
CA ALA A 611 15.19 -16.22 -13.17
C ALA A 611 16.44 -15.75 -12.39
N ALA A 612 17.36 -16.65 -12.05
CA ALA A 612 18.59 -16.34 -11.32
C ALA A 612 19.48 -15.37 -12.13
N ASN A 613 19.67 -15.64 -13.42
CA ASN A 613 20.46 -14.80 -14.30
C ASN A 613 19.87 -13.40 -14.45
N LEU A 614 18.55 -13.29 -14.57
CA LEU A 614 17.88 -11.99 -14.65
C LEU A 614 18.02 -11.21 -13.34
N VAL A 615 17.75 -11.85 -12.20
CA VAL A 615 17.90 -11.24 -10.87
C VAL A 615 19.35 -10.77 -10.65
N ARG A 616 20.34 -11.58 -11.01
CA ARG A 616 21.76 -11.25 -10.90
C ARG A 616 22.16 -10.09 -11.82
N LYS A 617 21.73 -10.09 -13.09
CA LYS A 617 21.97 -8.99 -14.03
C LYS A 617 21.45 -7.66 -13.50
N ILE A 618 20.23 -7.66 -12.95
CA ILE A 618 19.65 -6.46 -12.36
C ILE A 618 20.48 -6.02 -11.13
N ALA A 619 20.76 -6.94 -10.21
CA ALA A 619 21.47 -6.62 -8.97
C ALA A 619 22.90 -6.08 -9.21
N GLU A 620 23.66 -6.66 -10.15
CA GLU A 620 25.05 -6.29 -10.39
C GLU A 620 25.23 -5.06 -11.30
N ASN A 621 24.20 -4.68 -12.10
CA ASN A 621 24.35 -3.62 -13.09
C ASN A 621 23.51 -2.37 -12.80
N TYR A 622 22.47 -2.45 -11.99
CA TYR A 622 21.57 -1.34 -11.69
C TYR A 622 21.64 -0.95 -10.21
N LYS A 623 21.45 0.33 -9.93
CA LYS A 623 21.35 0.90 -8.56
C LYS A 623 19.96 0.74 -7.98
N LEU A 624 19.03 0.21 -8.77
CA LEU A 624 17.64 -0.01 -8.41
C LEU A 624 17.53 -0.71 -7.05
N PRO A 625 16.92 -0.07 -6.04
CA PRO A 625 17.00 -0.56 -4.66
C PRO A 625 16.13 -1.79 -4.39
N TYR A 626 15.04 -1.95 -5.17
CA TYR A 626 14.02 -2.95 -4.88
C TYR A 626 13.27 -3.36 -6.15
N TYR A 627 13.19 -4.65 -6.42
CA TYR A 627 12.56 -5.16 -7.64
C TYR A 627 11.96 -6.55 -7.45
N THR A 628 11.12 -6.95 -8.38
CA THR A 628 10.51 -8.28 -8.40
C THR A 628 10.17 -8.71 -9.82
N LEU A 629 10.26 -10.01 -10.08
CA LEU A 629 9.73 -10.62 -11.30
C LEU A 629 8.26 -10.95 -11.07
N SER A 630 7.38 -10.62 -11.99
CA SER A 630 5.94 -10.70 -11.80
C SER A 630 5.27 -11.46 -12.96
N PRO A 631 5.38 -12.82 -13.01
CA PRO A 631 4.66 -13.63 -13.99
C PRO A 631 3.15 -13.57 -13.74
N THR A 632 2.38 -13.72 -14.82
CA THR A 632 0.93 -13.95 -14.76
C THR A 632 0.68 -15.44 -14.78
N TYR A 633 -0.26 -15.92 -13.94
CA TYR A 633 -0.69 -17.32 -13.89
C TYR A 633 -2.17 -17.42 -13.55
N SER A 634 -2.74 -18.60 -13.76
CA SER A 634 -4.16 -18.83 -13.48
C SER A 634 -4.33 -20.05 -12.58
N ILE A 635 -5.41 -20.08 -11.79
CA ILE A 635 -5.75 -21.20 -10.91
C ILE A 635 -7.11 -21.75 -11.27
N CYS A 636 -7.16 -23.03 -11.60
CA CYS A 636 -8.39 -23.80 -11.71
C CYS A 636 -8.64 -24.52 -10.38
N GLN A 637 -9.85 -24.49 -9.87
CA GLN A 637 -10.19 -25.17 -8.61
C GLN A 637 -10.03 -26.69 -8.67
N GLU A 638 -10.09 -27.28 -9.87
CA GLU A 638 -9.98 -28.74 -10.07
C GLU A 638 -8.60 -29.17 -10.55
N HIS A 639 -7.92 -28.32 -11.35
CA HIS A 639 -6.66 -28.66 -11.99
C HIS A 639 -5.46 -27.85 -11.49
N GLY A 640 -5.69 -27.00 -10.47
CA GLY A 640 -4.62 -26.22 -9.85
C GLY A 640 -4.02 -25.16 -10.77
N TYR A 641 -2.69 -25.03 -10.78
CA TYR A 641 -1.92 -24.03 -11.48
C TYR A 641 -1.98 -24.20 -13.00
N LEU A 642 -2.22 -23.09 -13.69
CA LEU A 642 -2.18 -22.97 -15.15
C LEU A 642 -1.23 -21.81 -15.51
N GLU A 643 -0.44 -22.01 -16.56
CA GLU A 643 0.51 -21.02 -17.03
C GLU A 643 -0.17 -19.87 -17.77
N GLY A 644 0.27 -18.64 -17.51
CA GLY A 644 -0.21 -17.45 -18.19
C GLY A 644 -1.64 -17.05 -17.87
N GLU A 645 -2.21 -16.20 -18.68
CA GLU A 645 -3.57 -15.65 -18.58
C GLU A 645 -4.61 -16.58 -19.20
N GLN A 646 -5.29 -17.37 -18.36
CA GLN A 646 -6.28 -18.35 -18.74
C GLN A 646 -7.58 -18.09 -17.99
N TYR A 647 -8.57 -17.43 -18.56
CA TYR A 647 -9.89 -17.19 -17.92
C TYR A 647 -10.80 -18.42 -17.90
N THR A 648 -10.46 -19.42 -18.70
CA THR A 648 -11.16 -20.69 -18.77
C THR A 648 -10.14 -21.81 -18.76
N CYS A 649 -10.36 -22.81 -17.92
CA CYS A 649 -9.46 -23.96 -17.82
C CYS A 649 -9.45 -24.75 -19.14
N PRO A 650 -8.30 -24.95 -19.78
CA PRO A 650 -8.22 -25.71 -21.03
C PRO A 650 -8.55 -27.20 -20.86
N ILE A 651 -8.54 -27.71 -19.64
CA ILE A 651 -8.78 -29.13 -19.34
C ILE A 651 -10.28 -29.37 -19.09
N CYS A 652 -10.94 -28.59 -18.21
CA CYS A 652 -12.35 -28.82 -17.81
C CYS A 652 -13.35 -27.76 -18.30
N GLY A 653 -12.90 -26.69 -18.97
CA GLY A 653 -13.77 -25.63 -19.45
C GLY A 653 -14.37 -24.72 -18.36
N LYS A 654 -14.03 -24.91 -17.08
CA LYS A 654 -14.53 -24.08 -15.98
C LYS A 654 -13.78 -22.76 -15.90
N LYS A 655 -14.42 -21.74 -15.31
CA LYS A 655 -13.79 -20.45 -15.03
C LYS A 655 -12.61 -20.62 -14.06
N THR A 656 -11.56 -19.87 -14.30
CA THR A 656 -10.35 -19.83 -13.50
C THR A 656 -10.17 -18.45 -12.86
N GLU A 657 -9.31 -18.38 -11.86
CA GLU A 657 -8.85 -17.11 -11.28
C GLU A 657 -7.50 -16.76 -11.92
N VAL A 658 -7.45 -15.63 -12.63
CA VAL A 658 -6.20 -15.11 -13.23
C VAL A 658 -5.48 -14.24 -12.21
N TYR A 659 -4.27 -14.61 -11.85
CA TYR A 659 -3.46 -13.91 -10.86
C TYR A 659 -2.38 -13.09 -11.54
N SER A 660 -2.31 -11.81 -11.20
CA SER A 660 -1.20 -10.93 -11.52
C SER A 660 -0.95 -9.98 -10.35
N ARG A 661 0.23 -9.37 -10.32
CA ARG A 661 0.58 -8.42 -9.29
C ARG A 661 -0.11 -7.08 -9.57
N ILE A 662 -0.97 -6.65 -8.63
CA ILE A 662 -1.70 -5.39 -8.81
C ILE A 662 -0.75 -4.18 -8.62
N THR A 663 -0.09 -4.13 -7.47
CA THR A 663 0.98 -3.19 -7.14
C THR A 663 2.01 -3.82 -6.21
N GLY A 664 1.63 -4.36 -5.09
CA GLY A 664 2.51 -4.93 -4.07
C GLY A 664 2.34 -6.42 -3.84
N TYR A 665 1.24 -6.99 -4.27
CA TYR A 665 0.88 -8.37 -4.02
C TYR A 665 0.02 -8.94 -5.14
N TYR A 666 -0.01 -10.26 -5.23
CA TYR A 666 -0.81 -10.98 -6.21
C TYR A 666 -2.29 -11.00 -5.82
N ARG A 667 -3.14 -10.88 -6.84
CA ARG A 667 -4.59 -10.87 -6.68
C ARG A 667 -5.27 -11.35 -7.94
N PRO A 668 -6.45 -12.02 -7.83
CA PRO A 668 -7.25 -12.28 -9.02
C PRO A 668 -7.61 -10.99 -9.75
N VAL A 669 -7.25 -10.89 -11.03
CA VAL A 669 -7.50 -9.70 -11.87
C VAL A 669 -8.99 -9.35 -11.90
N GLN A 670 -9.84 -10.35 -11.81
CA GLN A 670 -11.30 -10.20 -11.76
C GLN A 670 -11.79 -9.38 -10.55
N ASN A 671 -10.97 -9.28 -9.50
CA ASN A 671 -11.28 -8.55 -8.26
C ASN A 671 -10.68 -7.13 -8.22
N TRP A 672 -10.01 -6.68 -9.29
CA TRP A 672 -9.42 -5.35 -9.33
C TRP A 672 -10.47 -4.28 -9.65
N ASN A 673 -10.17 -3.03 -9.25
CA ASN A 673 -10.99 -1.89 -9.66
C ASN A 673 -10.90 -1.65 -11.18
N ASP A 674 -11.81 -0.86 -11.71
CA ASP A 674 -11.92 -0.65 -13.16
C ASP A 674 -10.65 -0.05 -13.77
N GLY A 675 -10.04 0.95 -13.09
CA GLY A 675 -8.80 1.57 -13.54
C GLY A 675 -7.62 0.59 -13.59
N LYS A 676 -7.48 -0.28 -12.58
CA LYS A 676 -6.43 -1.29 -12.57
C LYS A 676 -6.68 -2.42 -13.56
N ARG A 677 -7.93 -2.74 -13.86
CA ARG A 677 -8.27 -3.67 -14.96
C ARG A 677 -7.95 -3.08 -16.32
N ALA A 678 -8.20 -1.77 -16.52
CA ALA A 678 -7.79 -1.07 -17.74
C ALA A 678 -6.25 -1.07 -17.88
N GLU A 679 -5.52 -0.73 -16.81
CA GLU A 679 -4.06 -0.81 -16.79
C GLU A 679 -3.55 -2.22 -17.14
N PHE A 680 -4.15 -3.28 -16.58
CA PHE A 680 -3.75 -4.65 -16.86
C PHE A 680 -3.88 -5.03 -18.34
N LYS A 681 -4.98 -4.61 -18.99
CA LYS A 681 -5.21 -4.84 -20.42
C LYS A 681 -4.20 -4.11 -21.31
N GLU A 682 -3.69 -2.97 -20.85
CA GLU A 682 -2.71 -2.15 -21.57
C GLU A 682 -1.26 -2.53 -21.26
N ARG A 683 -1.03 -3.44 -20.28
CA ARG A 683 0.32 -3.89 -19.92
C ARG A 683 0.98 -4.62 -21.07
N LYS A 684 2.12 -4.09 -21.50
CA LYS A 684 3.04 -4.80 -22.38
C LYS A 684 4.00 -5.60 -21.52
N VAL A 685 3.89 -6.92 -21.61
CA VAL A 685 4.74 -7.83 -20.82
C VAL A 685 6.16 -7.85 -21.38
N TYR A 686 7.15 -8.01 -20.50
CA TYR A 686 8.54 -8.10 -20.90
C TYR A 686 8.84 -9.46 -21.53
N ASP A 687 9.51 -9.42 -22.67
CA ASP A 687 10.05 -10.59 -23.39
C ASP A 687 11.53 -10.73 -23.07
N ILE A 688 11.85 -11.57 -22.10
CA ILE A 688 13.22 -11.71 -21.61
C ILE A 688 14.15 -12.32 -22.67
N ALA A 689 13.63 -13.21 -23.52
CA ALA A 689 14.44 -13.88 -24.55
C ALA A 689 14.91 -12.92 -25.65
N HIS A 690 14.14 -11.86 -25.93
CA HIS A 690 14.44 -10.87 -26.98
C HIS A 690 14.88 -9.51 -26.42
N SER A 691 15.00 -9.38 -25.09
CA SER A 691 15.48 -8.15 -24.46
C SER A 691 16.97 -7.93 -24.70
N GLN A 692 17.36 -6.70 -25.03
CA GLN A 692 18.74 -6.33 -25.38
C GLN A 692 19.50 -5.82 -24.16
N TYR A 693 20.39 -6.65 -23.64
CA TYR A 693 21.22 -6.32 -22.50
C TYR A 693 22.55 -5.66 -22.94
N HIS A 694 22.79 -4.44 -22.42
CA HIS A 694 23.98 -3.65 -22.71
C HIS A 694 24.93 -3.48 -21.51
N GLY A 695 24.58 -4.07 -20.35
CA GLY A 695 25.38 -3.98 -19.14
C GLY A 695 26.61 -4.89 -19.14
N LYS A 696 27.37 -4.89 -18.04
CA LYS A 696 28.48 -5.79 -17.82
C LYS A 696 28.01 -7.25 -17.81
N GLN A 697 28.71 -8.12 -18.50
CA GLN A 697 28.43 -9.56 -18.47
C GLN A 697 28.59 -10.08 -17.04
N VAL A 698 27.63 -10.89 -16.60
CA VAL A 698 27.67 -11.61 -15.33
C VAL A 698 27.91 -13.10 -15.61
N GLU A 699 28.46 -13.81 -14.64
CA GLU A 699 28.55 -15.25 -14.71
C GLU A 699 27.16 -15.86 -14.69
N GLU A 700 26.77 -16.54 -15.76
CA GLU A 700 25.40 -17.04 -15.91
C GLU A 700 25.33 -18.55 -15.59
N PHE A 701 24.20 -18.94 -14.99
CA PHE A 701 23.86 -20.36 -14.93
C PHE A 701 23.48 -20.84 -16.31
N VAL A 702 24.10 -21.94 -16.72
CA VAL A 702 23.79 -22.56 -18.01
C VAL A 702 22.47 -23.31 -17.90
N CYS A 703 21.56 -23.00 -18.81
CA CYS A 703 20.33 -23.76 -18.95
C CYS A 703 20.62 -25.06 -19.65
N ASP A 704 20.61 -26.16 -18.91
CA ASP A 704 20.67 -27.51 -19.46
C ASP A 704 19.25 -28.09 -19.68
N ASP A 705 19.12 -29.06 -20.57
CA ASP A 705 17.83 -29.68 -20.88
C ASP A 705 17.28 -30.46 -19.69
N GLN A 706 18.11 -30.78 -18.70
CA GLN A 706 17.73 -31.43 -17.47
C GLN A 706 16.95 -30.46 -16.54
N ALA A 707 17.33 -29.18 -16.50
CA ALA A 707 16.61 -28.17 -15.75
C ALA A 707 15.18 -27.91 -16.31
N ARG A 708 15.00 -28.02 -17.63
CA ARG A 708 13.68 -27.98 -18.27
C ARG A 708 12.82 -29.18 -17.89
N SER A 709 13.46 -30.36 -17.69
CA SER A 709 12.77 -31.55 -17.22
C SER A 709 12.41 -31.49 -15.74
N ASP A 710 13.22 -30.86 -14.90
CA ASP A 710 12.98 -30.72 -13.46
C ASP A 710 11.78 -29.79 -13.16
N VAL A 711 11.65 -28.69 -13.91
CA VAL A 711 10.46 -27.83 -13.84
C VAL A 711 9.21 -28.56 -14.36
N LYS A 712 9.34 -29.43 -15.37
CA LYS A 712 8.26 -30.29 -15.87
C LYS A 712 7.99 -31.47 -14.96
N MET A 713 9.01 -32.03 -14.29
CA MET A 713 8.83 -33.09 -13.29
C MET A 713 8.14 -32.59 -12.03
N MET A 714 8.47 -31.40 -11.53
CA MET A 714 7.70 -30.77 -10.44
C MET A 714 6.23 -30.51 -10.80
N GLN A 715 5.87 -30.55 -12.09
CA GLN A 715 4.47 -30.55 -12.54
C GLN A 715 3.86 -31.95 -12.68
N LYS A 716 4.70 -32.98 -12.90
CA LYS A 716 4.24 -34.38 -13.01
C LYS A 716 4.18 -35.08 -11.67
N ASP A 717 4.97 -34.65 -10.70
CA ASP A 717 4.96 -35.11 -9.31
C ASP A 717 3.99 -34.28 -8.42
N GLU A 718 3.05 -33.57 -9.01
CA GLU A 718 1.79 -33.37 -8.30
C GLU A 718 1.24 -34.77 -8.03
N PRO A 719 1.19 -35.22 -6.78
CA PRO A 719 0.76 -36.57 -6.50
C PRO A 719 -0.62 -36.72 -7.14
N GLN A 720 -0.75 -37.62 -8.12
CA GLN A 720 -2.02 -38.28 -8.30
C GLN A 720 -2.36 -38.74 -6.91
N LYS A 721 -3.29 -38.06 -6.23
CA LYS A 721 -3.75 -38.40 -4.89
C LYS A 721 -4.29 -39.79 -5.00
N GLU A 722 -3.44 -40.80 -4.81
CA GLU A 722 -3.87 -42.14 -4.50
C GLU A 722 -4.69 -42.00 -3.22
N CYS A 723 -5.93 -42.34 -3.34
CA CYS A 723 -6.87 -42.29 -2.25
C CYS A 723 -6.30 -43.14 -1.09
N ALA A 724 -6.04 -42.50 0.06
CA ALA A 724 -5.51 -43.17 1.25
C ALA A 724 -6.37 -44.32 1.75
N CYS A 725 -7.58 -44.50 1.21
CA CYS A 725 -8.46 -45.63 1.50
C CYS A 725 -8.10 -46.90 0.72
N CYS A 726 -7.13 -46.85 -0.23
CA CYS A 726 -6.69 -48.04 -0.98
C CYS A 726 -5.43 -48.73 -0.43
N GLN A 727 -4.78 -48.15 0.60
CA GLN A 727 -3.70 -48.84 1.33
C GLN A 727 -4.26 -49.51 2.59
N LYS A 728 -4.41 -50.82 2.52
CA LYS A 728 -4.56 -51.68 3.70
C LYS A 728 -3.21 -51.81 4.38
N GLY A 729 -3.12 -51.40 5.64
CA GLY A 729 -1.98 -51.70 6.53
C GLY A 729 -1.85 -50.65 7.63
N ASP A 730 -2.36 -51.00 8.78
CA ASP A 730 -2.08 -50.63 10.18
C ASP A 730 -1.12 -49.47 10.45
N ASP A 731 -1.61 -48.37 11.07
CA ASP A 731 -1.34 -47.89 12.41
C ASP A 731 -1.74 -46.41 12.59
N GLU A 732 -2.47 -46.24 13.65
CA GLU A 732 -2.87 -45.09 14.46
C GLU A 732 -2.53 -43.65 14.05
N GLY A 733 -3.60 -42.85 13.86
CA GLY A 733 -3.71 -41.52 14.45
C GLY A 733 -3.36 -40.32 13.59
N LEU A 734 -4.27 -39.81 12.85
CA LEU A 734 -4.79 -38.44 12.90
C LEU A 734 -5.79 -38.18 11.76
N LEU A 735 -7.04 -37.97 12.10
CA LEU A 735 -8.10 -37.64 11.14
C LEU A 735 -7.89 -36.19 10.59
N ILE A 736 -7.49 -36.08 9.33
CA ILE A 736 -7.65 -34.87 8.56
C ILE A 736 -8.84 -35.06 7.63
N PHE A 737 -9.91 -34.32 7.86
CA PHE A 737 -11.09 -34.33 7.00
C PHE A 737 -10.77 -33.77 5.61
N THR A 738 -10.77 -34.63 4.59
CA THR A 738 -10.82 -34.22 3.20
C THR A 738 -12.21 -34.52 2.65
N THR A 739 -12.97 -33.49 2.34
CA THR A 739 -14.25 -33.58 1.64
C THR A 739 -14.02 -33.68 0.13
N LYS A 740 -13.63 -34.84 -0.38
CA LYS A 740 -13.84 -35.21 -1.79
C LYS A 740 -14.19 -36.68 -1.85
N THR A 741 -15.39 -36.96 -2.27
CA THR A 741 -15.89 -38.29 -2.57
C THR A 741 -15.11 -38.91 -3.73
N CYS A 742 -14.44 -40.03 -3.49
CA CYS A 742 -13.86 -40.88 -4.53
C CYS A 742 -14.97 -41.42 -5.42
N PRO A 743 -14.88 -41.34 -6.77
CA PRO A 743 -15.92 -41.84 -7.66
C PRO A 743 -16.18 -43.35 -7.53
N ASN A 744 -15.25 -44.08 -6.94
CA ASN A 744 -15.36 -45.52 -6.75
C ASN A 744 -15.73 -45.96 -5.31
N CYS A 745 -15.81 -45.04 -4.37
CA CYS A 745 -16.34 -45.28 -3.03
C CYS A 745 -17.77 -44.76 -2.96
N LYS A 746 -18.72 -45.61 -3.25
CA LYS A 746 -20.12 -45.38 -2.88
C LYS A 746 -20.25 -45.50 -1.37
N MET A 747 -20.17 -44.34 -0.67
CA MET A 747 -20.90 -44.01 0.55
C MET A 747 -20.79 -42.50 0.76
#